data_223d292f9b54e5f21425948335bcb7e2
#
_entry.id   223d292f9b54e5f21425948335bcb7e2
#
_cell.length_a   1.000
_cell.length_b   1.000
_cell.length_c   1.000
_cell.angle_alpha   90.00
_cell.angle_beta   90.00
_cell.angle_gamma   90.00
#
_symmetry.space_group_name_H-M   'P 1'
#
loop_
_entity.id
_entity.type
_entity.pdbx_description
1 polymer ?
#
loop_
_entity_poly.entity_id
_entity_poly.type
_entity_poly.pdbx_seq_one_letter_code
_entity_poly.pdbx_strand_id
1 'polypeptide(L)'
;MKTNKFALLFMGAVTINALLANDMEEVIVSSSLIDQAASEIPNPLHVMSGNDISNNASKSLGETLNDLLGVSSSDYGSGVGQPIIRGMSGSRVKILDNGLVNRDVSGLGADHINDVDLSNVQQIEVVRGPSSLLYTNGTIGGIVNIVDNSIAQEDVQRLAKIGLETQSVNDGDAQTIFYQDNLNDINISFSYKDSSFGDFNVPNGSIIHIEEEGHQEHEDHEEHDEQEEELGYLVNSDFASESLKFGASKTGDWGYIGFSLANIESLYGIPYHGDEHDEHEDEEEVHEVHEEHEGERIFSTTDSDKFDLRGSLNINGNFLSSVDFFFRDSDYVLTEQHAQEDEEHDEHEGHSKGSTTFANDSVEAGLIFDLSNDQLSQKVSLNFVNEDNSVRGAEAFMNPASRDELTLGYFASRDFDVFHVDFGIRFDNIDSEGSVSSAHEENNEKNEGHDEDHEEMETSFFDKSFSNSSLAFNFSKSLNDFIDLDIGFASVERAPSAVELFMNGAHLATGRFEVGNANLNSEKSNNIDFTLNFNYDNFFASATVFNNDVDNYIYLKDETEEEHEEHDENHEEGHDEHAGLILANYLQQDAEFDGYEIEFGNTIMLLSGELTFSFGRDDLSGEFSRGGNIPRLNPARNIFKLKYFKDDMSIGLNFKDVEKQNDIGANEIVTPGYQMFNANLTKSINLGNEGELTLTFFGNNLLDELARNHSSFVKSQVPLPGRNYGLKFNFKFN
;
A
#
# COMPACT_ATOMS: atom_id res chain seq x y z
N MET A 1 8.47 -42.98 20.07
CA MET A 1 8.33 -44.29 19.38
C MET A 1 6.85 -44.55 19.14
N LYS A 2 6.34 -44.12 17.97
CA LYS A 2 5.22 -44.69 17.22
C LYS A 2 5.21 -43.98 15.87
N THR A 3 5.80 -44.69 14.96
CA THR A 3 5.97 -44.39 13.56
C THR A 3 4.75 -44.80 12.74
N ASN A 4 4.54 -44.06 11.67
CA ASN A 4 4.06 -44.49 10.36
C ASN A 4 2.64 -45.01 10.19
N LYS A 5 1.92 -44.35 9.28
CA LYS A 5 1.40 -44.95 8.03
C LYS A 5 0.52 -43.97 7.28
N PHE A 6 1.09 -43.18 6.38
CA PHE A 6 0.39 -42.68 5.18
C PHE A 6 1.42 -42.49 4.06
N ALA A 7 1.77 -43.62 3.46
CA ALA A 7 2.40 -43.65 2.15
C ALA A 7 1.81 -44.90 1.42
N LEU A 8 1.52 -44.69 0.17
CA LEU A 8 0.99 -45.64 -0.85
C LEU A 8 -0.53 -45.62 -1.02
N LEU A 9 -0.94 -44.83 -2.02
CA LEU A 9 -1.88 -45.29 -3.06
C LEU A 9 -2.14 -44.12 -4.04
N PHE A 10 -1.31 -44.01 -5.09
CA PHE A 10 -1.74 -43.41 -6.37
C PHE A 10 -0.68 -43.78 -7.44
N MET A 11 -0.80 -44.99 -7.95
CA MET A 11 -0.25 -45.39 -9.25
C MET A 11 -1.43 -45.99 -10.04
N GLY A 12 -2.04 -45.17 -10.86
CA GLY A 12 -3.13 -45.59 -11.77
C GLY A 12 -3.07 -44.73 -13.02
N ALA A 13 -2.72 -45.38 -14.11
CA ALA A 13 -2.54 -44.80 -15.43
C ALA A 13 -3.68 -43.90 -15.87
N VAL A 14 -3.36 -42.66 -16.24
CA VAL A 14 -4.22 -41.72 -16.95
C VAL A 14 -3.76 -41.66 -18.41
N THR A 15 -4.61 -42.12 -19.30
CA THR A 15 -4.48 -41.93 -20.75
C THR A 15 -4.91 -40.50 -21.08
N ILE A 16 -4.01 -39.74 -21.62
CA ILE A 16 -4.15 -38.35 -22.03
C ILE A 16 -5.08 -38.26 -23.24
N ASN A 17 -6.15 -37.48 -23.12
CA ASN A 17 -6.78 -36.82 -24.25
C ASN A 17 -6.47 -35.32 -24.16
N ALA A 18 -5.54 -34.89 -24.98
CA ALA A 18 -5.31 -33.50 -25.26
C ALA A 18 -6.52 -32.96 -26.03
N LEU A 19 -7.34 -32.12 -25.41
CA LEU A 19 -8.34 -31.31 -26.11
C LEU A 19 -8.68 -30.06 -25.28
N LEU A 20 -8.43 -28.92 -25.93
CA LEU A 20 -8.86 -27.56 -25.61
C LEU A 20 -8.05 -26.88 -24.50
N ALA A 21 -6.91 -26.32 -24.92
CA ALA A 21 -6.48 -25.06 -24.33
C ALA A 21 -7.62 -24.05 -24.62
N ASN A 22 -8.34 -23.60 -23.60
CA ASN A 22 -8.99 -22.31 -23.69
C ASN A 22 -7.85 -21.34 -23.93
N ASP A 23 -7.95 -20.54 -24.99
CA ASP A 23 -7.10 -19.37 -25.17
C ASP A 23 -7.23 -18.54 -23.88
N MET A 24 -6.22 -18.64 -23.01
CA MET A 24 -6.08 -17.64 -21.95
C MET A 24 -5.84 -16.34 -22.68
N GLU A 25 -6.74 -15.41 -22.51
CA GLU A 25 -6.61 -14.06 -23.02
C GLU A 25 -5.24 -13.55 -22.55
N GLU A 26 -4.35 -13.25 -23.48
CA GLU A 26 -2.99 -12.81 -23.19
C GLU A 26 -3.09 -11.49 -22.41
N VAL A 27 -2.62 -11.47 -21.18
CA VAL A 27 -2.68 -10.29 -20.32
C VAL A 27 -1.57 -9.34 -20.78
N ILE A 28 -1.94 -8.21 -21.34
CA ILE A 28 -1.01 -7.13 -21.70
C ILE A 28 -0.78 -6.26 -20.47
N VAL A 29 0.48 -6.04 -20.12
CA VAL A 29 0.85 -5.12 -19.04
C VAL A 29 0.77 -3.69 -19.58
N SER A 30 -0.20 -2.95 -19.09
CA SER A 30 -0.57 -1.64 -19.65
C SER A 30 0.30 -0.49 -19.13
N SER A 31 0.99 -0.68 -17.99
CA SER A 31 1.85 0.34 -17.40
C SER A 31 3.27 0.32 -17.93
N SER A 32 3.68 -0.75 -18.60
CA SER A 32 5.01 -0.83 -19.20
C SER A 32 5.18 0.23 -20.28
N LEU A 33 6.22 1.04 -20.18
CA LEU A 33 6.61 1.95 -21.28
C LEU A 33 6.98 1.20 -22.56
N ILE A 34 7.22 -0.09 -22.45
CA ILE A 34 7.43 -1.02 -23.56
C ILE A 34 6.22 -1.96 -23.52
N ASP A 35 5.27 -1.80 -24.43
CA ASP A 35 4.07 -2.65 -24.52
C ASP A 35 4.49 -4.12 -24.66
N GLN A 36 4.38 -4.87 -23.57
CA GLN A 36 4.80 -6.27 -23.48
C GLN A 36 3.66 -7.10 -22.89
N ALA A 37 3.49 -8.30 -23.42
CA ALA A 37 2.64 -9.29 -22.76
C ALA A 37 3.22 -9.67 -21.38
N ALA A 38 2.36 -9.97 -20.41
CA ALA A 38 2.82 -10.39 -19.08
C ALA A 38 3.75 -11.61 -19.12
N SER A 39 3.61 -12.46 -20.13
CA SER A 39 4.47 -13.60 -20.41
C SER A 39 5.87 -13.24 -20.90
N GLU A 40 6.06 -12.03 -21.39
CA GLU A 40 7.32 -11.52 -21.94
C GLU A 40 8.11 -10.69 -20.95
N ILE A 41 7.47 -10.26 -19.84
CA ILE A 41 8.14 -9.47 -18.81
C ILE A 41 8.89 -10.41 -17.87
N PRO A 42 10.20 -10.20 -17.66
CA PRO A 42 10.96 -10.97 -16.71
C PRO A 42 10.35 -10.88 -15.31
N ASN A 43 10.19 -12.02 -14.63
CA ASN A 43 9.82 -12.00 -13.21
C ASN A 43 10.78 -11.08 -12.41
N PRO A 44 10.29 -10.39 -11.40
CA PRO A 44 9.06 -10.67 -10.66
C PRO A 44 7.91 -9.72 -11.02
N LEU A 45 6.99 -10.17 -11.81
CA LEU A 45 5.72 -9.50 -12.09
C LEU A 45 4.56 -10.33 -11.58
N HIS A 46 3.60 -9.71 -10.88
CA HIS A 46 2.30 -10.32 -10.60
C HIS A 46 1.20 -9.50 -11.29
N VAL A 47 0.29 -10.16 -11.94
CA VAL A 47 -0.94 -9.57 -12.47
C VAL A 47 -2.13 -10.24 -11.82
N MET A 48 -2.95 -9.45 -11.14
CA MET A 48 -4.21 -9.88 -10.56
C MET A 48 -5.35 -9.39 -11.45
N SER A 49 -6.18 -10.30 -11.95
CA SER A 49 -7.30 -9.93 -12.82
C SER A 49 -8.43 -9.26 -12.04
N GLY A 50 -9.21 -8.38 -12.70
CA GLY A 50 -10.39 -7.78 -12.10
C GLY A 50 -11.44 -8.79 -11.63
N ASN A 51 -11.50 -9.96 -12.26
CA ASN A 51 -12.36 -11.07 -11.80
C ASN A 51 -11.88 -11.66 -10.47
N ASP A 52 -10.57 -11.86 -10.30
CA ASP A 52 -10.03 -12.35 -9.02
C ASP A 52 -10.27 -11.32 -7.90
N ILE A 53 -10.13 -10.02 -8.19
CA ILE A 53 -10.42 -8.93 -7.24
C ILE A 53 -11.91 -8.91 -6.89
N SER A 54 -12.80 -8.93 -7.88
CA SER A 54 -14.25 -8.84 -7.69
C SER A 54 -14.85 -10.06 -6.98
N ASN A 55 -14.19 -11.21 -7.01
CA ASN A 55 -14.65 -12.45 -6.37
C ASN A 55 -14.19 -12.60 -4.91
N ASN A 56 -13.40 -11.68 -4.38
CA ASN A 56 -13.00 -11.64 -2.98
C ASN A 56 -13.76 -10.54 -2.22
N ALA A 57 -13.69 -10.53 -0.88
CA ALA A 57 -14.21 -9.45 -0.06
C ALA A 57 -13.60 -8.10 -0.46
N SER A 58 -14.37 -7.02 -0.32
CA SER A 58 -13.82 -5.67 -0.42
C SER A 58 -12.83 -5.43 0.72
N LYS A 59 -11.66 -4.94 0.37
CA LYS A 59 -10.51 -4.75 1.25
C LYS A 59 -9.71 -3.53 0.81
N SER A 60 -8.78 -3.08 1.66
CA SER A 60 -7.77 -2.10 1.27
C SER A 60 -6.87 -2.63 0.14
N LEU A 61 -6.10 -1.74 -0.49
CA LEU A 61 -5.16 -2.11 -1.55
C LEU A 61 -4.11 -3.11 -1.05
N GLY A 62 -3.48 -2.83 0.10
CA GLY A 62 -2.46 -3.69 0.67
C GLY A 62 -2.99 -5.08 1.02
N GLU A 63 -4.17 -5.17 1.67
CA GLU A 63 -4.79 -6.45 1.98
C GLU A 63 -5.18 -7.26 0.73
N THR A 64 -5.61 -6.58 -0.34
CA THR A 64 -5.93 -7.22 -1.62
C THR A 64 -4.70 -7.93 -2.21
N LEU A 65 -3.52 -7.36 -2.02
CA LEU A 65 -2.25 -7.85 -2.57
C LEU A 65 -1.48 -8.77 -1.61
N ASN A 66 -1.87 -8.86 -0.34
CA ASN A 66 -1.12 -9.54 0.74
C ASN A 66 -0.95 -11.07 0.56
N ASP A 67 -1.60 -11.70 -0.40
CA ASP A 67 -1.42 -13.11 -0.74
C ASP A 67 -0.46 -13.34 -1.93
N LEU A 68 0.19 -12.29 -2.42
CA LEU A 68 1.26 -12.35 -3.41
C LEU A 68 2.62 -12.50 -2.70
N LEU A 69 3.53 -13.30 -3.28
CA LEU A 69 4.88 -13.46 -2.74
C LEU A 69 5.66 -12.16 -2.80
N GLY A 70 6.40 -11.84 -1.75
CA GLY A 70 7.18 -10.61 -1.62
C GLY A 70 6.33 -9.34 -1.45
N VAL A 71 5.00 -9.47 -1.28
CA VAL A 71 4.08 -8.35 -1.04
C VAL A 71 3.37 -8.55 0.28
N SER A 72 3.30 -7.53 1.10
CA SER A 72 2.57 -7.49 2.37
C SER A 72 1.81 -6.17 2.52
N SER A 73 1.09 -6.01 3.60
CA SER A 73 0.32 -4.81 3.90
C SER A 73 0.78 -4.20 5.21
N SER A 74 0.80 -2.88 5.32
CA SER A 74 0.80 -2.17 6.59
C SER A 74 -0.64 -1.82 6.93
N ASP A 75 -1.14 -2.28 8.06
CA ASP A 75 -2.54 -2.14 8.42
C ASP A 75 -2.72 -1.15 9.57
N TYR A 76 -3.81 -0.35 9.50
CA TYR A 76 -4.20 0.61 10.51
C TYR A 76 -5.74 0.73 10.54
N GLY A 77 -6.45 -0.35 10.88
CA GLY A 77 -7.92 -0.42 10.79
C GLY A 77 -8.44 -0.89 9.42
N SER A 78 -9.75 -0.77 9.18
CA SER A 78 -10.41 -1.36 7.99
C SER A 78 -10.08 -0.67 6.67
N GLY A 79 -9.94 0.65 6.69
CA GLY A 79 -9.73 1.45 5.48
C GLY A 79 -8.26 1.51 5.06
N VAL A 80 -7.35 1.46 6.02
CA VAL A 80 -5.93 1.65 5.80
C VAL A 80 -5.21 0.33 5.61
N GLY A 81 -4.56 0.17 4.46
CA GLY A 81 -3.69 -0.96 4.15
C GLY A 81 -2.78 -0.59 3.01
N GLN A 82 -1.57 -0.12 3.36
CA GLN A 82 -0.59 0.33 2.37
C GLN A 82 0.26 -0.87 1.91
N PRO A 83 0.48 -1.05 0.60
CA PRO A 83 1.32 -2.13 0.09
C PRO A 83 2.78 -1.98 0.51
N ILE A 84 3.37 -3.07 0.95
CA ILE A 84 4.81 -3.20 1.22
C ILE A 84 5.37 -4.23 0.26
N ILE A 85 6.43 -3.88 -0.47
CA ILE A 85 7.07 -4.77 -1.44
C ILE A 85 8.50 -5.04 -0.99
N ARG A 86 8.84 -6.30 -0.68
CA ARG A 86 10.16 -6.73 -0.20
C ARG A 86 10.71 -5.85 0.93
N GLY A 87 9.84 -5.55 1.93
CA GLY A 87 10.16 -4.71 3.08
C GLY A 87 10.20 -3.20 2.81
N MET A 88 10.02 -2.77 1.58
CA MET A 88 9.97 -1.35 1.20
C MET A 88 8.54 -0.83 1.27
N SER A 89 8.34 0.33 1.90
CA SER A 89 7.03 0.97 2.12
C SER A 89 7.09 2.48 1.83
N GLY A 90 5.93 3.13 1.92
CA GLY A 90 5.79 4.58 1.75
C GLY A 90 6.28 5.06 0.38
N SER A 91 7.04 6.13 0.33
CA SER A 91 7.54 6.75 -0.92
C SER A 91 8.44 5.85 -1.78
N ARG A 92 8.88 4.68 -1.28
CA ARG A 92 9.67 3.68 -2.04
C ARG A 92 8.81 2.74 -2.88
N VAL A 93 7.51 2.65 -2.61
CA VAL A 93 6.53 1.90 -3.40
C VAL A 93 5.59 2.90 -4.06
N LYS A 94 5.55 2.92 -5.38
CA LYS A 94 4.67 3.83 -6.12
C LYS A 94 3.36 3.14 -6.46
N ILE A 95 2.25 3.79 -6.10
CA ILE A 95 0.91 3.38 -6.51
C ILE A 95 0.53 4.21 -7.73
N LEU A 96 0.13 3.53 -8.80
CA LEU A 96 -0.24 4.16 -10.06
C LEU A 96 -1.70 3.83 -10.39
N ASP A 97 -2.39 4.82 -10.95
CA ASP A 97 -3.68 4.66 -11.59
C ASP A 97 -3.49 4.85 -13.11
N ASN A 98 -3.65 3.74 -13.85
CA ASN A 98 -3.41 3.71 -15.29
C ASN A 98 -2.02 4.25 -15.69
N GLY A 99 -0.97 3.95 -14.95
CA GLY A 99 0.41 4.34 -15.22
C GLY A 99 0.81 5.75 -14.79
N LEU A 100 -0.07 6.54 -14.15
CA LEU A 100 0.25 7.82 -13.49
C LEU A 100 0.28 7.64 -11.97
N VAL A 101 1.23 8.28 -11.32
CA VAL A 101 1.36 8.18 -9.87
C VAL A 101 0.12 8.74 -9.19
N ASN A 102 -0.45 7.94 -8.27
CA ASN A 102 -1.52 8.41 -7.40
C ASN A 102 -0.91 9.33 -6.34
N ARG A 103 -1.37 10.57 -6.29
CA ARG A 103 -0.88 11.58 -5.35
C ARG A 103 -1.96 11.87 -4.34
N ASP A 104 -1.73 11.36 -3.15
CA ASP A 104 -2.56 11.50 -1.97
C ASP A 104 -1.65 11.82 -0.76
N VAL A 105 -2.16 11.76 0.44
CA VAL A 105 -1.39 11.99 1.66
C VAL A 105 -0.96 10.69 2.35
N SER A 106 -1.13 9.52 1.73
CA SER A 106 -0.72 8.23 2.31
C SER A 106 0.79 8.14 2.58
N GLY A 107 1.59 8.95 1.90
CA GLY A 107 3.02 9.09 2.16
C GLY A 107 3.37 9.96 3.38
N LEU A 108 2.41 10.65 3.98
CA LEU A 108 2.62 11.51 5.15
C LEU A 108 2.42 10.75 6.47
N GLY A 109 1.60 9.69 6.50
CA GLY A 109 1.31 8.92 7.70
C GLY A 109 0.98 7.46 7.42
N ALA A 110 1.20 6.60 8.43
CA ALA A 110 0.89 5.18 8.35
C ALA A 110 -0.61 4.89 8.49
N ASP A 111 -1.36 5.82 9.00
CA ASP A 111 -2.81 5.85 9.25
C ASP A 111 -3.62 6.40 8.06
N HIS A 112 -2.96 6.93 7.03
CA HIS A 112 -3.62 7.50 5.87
C HIS A 112 -3.90 6.46 4.79
N ILE A 113 -5.12 6.50 4.21
CA ILE A 113 -5.55 5.58 3.14
C ILE A 113 -4.85 5.88 1.81
N ASN A 114 -4.72 4.84 0.97
CA ASN A 114 -4.45 5.04 -0.44
C ASN A 114 -5.75 5.41 -1.18
N ASP A 115 -5.74 6.51 -1.91
CA ASP A 115 -6.90 7.05 -2.64
C ASP A 115 -7.14 6.29 -3.95
N VAL A 116 -7.68 5.08 -3.83
CA VAL A 116 -7.91 4.17 -4.97
C VAL A 116 -9.29 3.49 -4.89
N ASP A 117 -9.94 3.34 -6.05
CA ASP A 117 -11.16 2.55 -6.19
C ASP A 117 -10.87 1.23 -6.93
N LEU A 118 -11.06 0.10 -6.23
CA LEU A 118 -10.85 -1.25 -6.77
C LEU A 118 -12.10 -1.89 -7.38
N SER A 119 -13.22 -1.17 -7.50
CA SER A 119 -14.52 -1.76 -7.85
C SER A 119 -14.66 -2.21 -9.31
N ASN A 120 -14.04 -1.50 -10.25
CA ASN A 120 -14.16 -1.76 -11.69
C ASN A 120 -12.80 -1.85 -12.41
N VAL A 121 -11.78 -2.28 -11.69
CA VAL A 121 -10.46 -2.52 -12.26
C VAL A 121 -10.47 -3.68 -13.26
N GLN A 122 -9.70 -3.54 -14.31
CA GLN A 122 -9.40 -4.62 -15.24
C GLN A 122 -8.35 -5.55 -14.68
N GLN A 123 -7.29 -4.98 -14.08
CA GLN A 123 -6.20 -5.70 -13.46
C GLN A 123 -5.41 -4.80 -12.50
N ILE A 124 -4.69 -5.43 -11.58
CA ILE A 124 -3.64 -4.80 -10.78
C ILE A 124 -2.32 -5.46 -11.15
N GLU A 125 -1.34 -4.65 -11.49
CA GLU A 125 0.01 -5.07 -11.87
C GLU A 125 0.96 -4.73 -10.72
N VAL A 126 1.69 -5.70 -10.20
CA VAL A 126 2.72 -5.50 -9.17
C VAL A 126 4.07 -5.85 -9.76
N VAL A 127 4.90 -4.83 -9.97
CA VAL A 127 6.25 -4.98 -10.53
C VAL A 127 7.28 -4.75 -9.44
N ARG A 128 8.17 -5.69 -9.26
CA ARG A 128 9.17 -5.72 -8.20
C ARG A 128 10.58 -5.72 -8.80
N GLY A 129 11.53 -5.24 -8.00
CA GLY A 129 12.93 -5.26 -8.37
C GLY A 129 13.27 -4.39 -9.58
N PRO A 130 14.29 -4.77 -10.38
CA PRO A 130 14.84 -3.93 -11.45
C PRO A 130 13.84 -3.49 -12.51
N SER A 131 12.84 -4.32 -12.80
CA SER A 131 11.82 -4.00 -13.82
C SER A 131 10.98 -2.77 -13.48
N SER A 132 10.87 -2.40 -12.19
CA SER A 132 10.06 -1.25 -11.75
C SER A 132 10.55 0.09 -12.34
N LEU A 133 11.84 0.24 -12.63
CA LEU A 133 12.39 1.45 -13.25
C LEU A 133 11.81 1.73 -14.65
N LEU A 134 11.33 0.70 -15.34
CA LEU A 134 10.73 0.85 -16.66
C LEU A 134 9.37 1.59 -16.62
N TYR A 135 8.80 1.78 -15.43
CA TYR A 135 7.48 2.36 -15.23
C TYR A 135 7.52 3.79 -14.71
N THR A 136 8.27 4.06 -13.64
CA THR A 136 8.35 5.39 -13.02
C THR A 136 9.70 5.61 -12.32
N ASN A 137 9.93 6.82 -11.80
CA ASN A 137 11.18 7.20 -11.11
C ASN A 137 11.15 6.82 -9.62
N GLY A 138 12.34 6.71 -9.02
CA GLY A 138 12.54 6.59 -7.57
C GLY A 138 11.92 5.34 -6.92
N THR A 139 11.59 4.30 -7.70
CA THR A 139 10.95 3.08 -7.21
C THR A 139 11.98 2.07 -6.74
N ILE A 140 12.40 2.17 -5.49
CA ILE A 140 13.34 1.22 -4.88
C ILE A 140 12.65 -0.12 -4.57
N GLY A 141 11.43 -0.07 -4.03
CA GLY A 141 10.65 -1.26 -3.65
C GLY A 141 9.90 -1.89 -4.82
N GLY A 142 9.30 -1.07 -5.65
CA GLY A 142 8.48 -1.52 -6.76
C GLY A 142 7.28 -0.62 -7.02
N ILE A 143 6.39 -1.08 -7.87
CA ILE A 143 5.15 -0.38 -8.21
C ILE A 143 3.93 -1.29 -8.08
N VAL A 144 2.80 -0.65 -7.81
CA VAL A 144 1.45 -1.23 -7.91
C VAL A 144 0.67 -0.38 -8.89
N ASN A 145 0.32 -0.90 -10.06
CA ASN A 145 -0.45 -0.17 -11.07
C ASN A 145 -1.87 -0.73 -11.16
N ILE A 146 -2.83 0.13 -10.90
CA ILE A 146 -4.26 -0.16 -11.01
C ILE A 146 -4.72 0.25 -12.40
N VAL A 147 -5.25 -0.70 -13.16
CA VAL A 147 -5.65 -0.49 -14.55
C VAL A 147 -7.16 -0.60 -14.68
N ASP A 148 -7.77 0.44 -15.21
CA ASP A 148 -9.18 0.46 -15.58
C ASP A 148 -9.36 0.85 -17.06
N ASN A 149 -10.60 0.94 -17.51
CA ASN A 149 -10.94 1.33 -18.86
C ASN A 149 -11.70 2.67 -18.93
N SER A 150 -11.40 3.59 -18.01
CA SER A 150 -12.06 4.90 -17.97
C SER A 150 -11.79 5.69 -19.28
N ILE A 151 -10.57 5.62 -19.79
CA ILE A 151 -10.18 6.17 -21.12
C ILE A 151 -9.86 5.01 -22.05
N ALA A 152 -10.85 4.50 -22.75
CA ALA A 152 -10.69 3.39 -23.68
C ALA A 152 -9.79 3.79 -24.86
N GLN A 153 -8.80 2.94 -25.18
CA GLN A 153 -7.84 3.14 -26.28
C GLN A 153 -8.33 2.53 -27.61
N GLU A 154 -9.32 1.64 -27.52
CA GLU A 154 -9.99 0.98 -28.64
C GLU A 154 -11.50 1.11 -28.51
N ASP A 155 -12.25 0.82 -29.59
CA ASP A 155 -13.70 0.86 -29.55
C ASP A 155 -14.28 -0.20 -28.59
N VAL A 156 -14.99 0.26 -27.57
CA VAL A 156 -15.61 -0.62 -26.58
C VAL A 156 -16.95 -1.17 -27.04
N GLN A 157 -17.28 -2.37 -26.58
CA GLN A 157 -18.63 -2.91 -26.70
C GLN A 157 -19.50 -2.44 -25.53
N ARG A 158 -20.82 -2.34 -25.78
CA ARG A 158 -21.76 -2.06 -24.70
C ARG A 158 -21.65 -3.10 -23.59
N LEU A 159 -21.54 -2.61 -22.35
CA LEU A 159 -21.46 -3.43 -21.17
C LEU A 159 -22.06 -2.66 -19.98
N ALA A 160 -22.94 -3.30 -19.21
CA ALA A 160 -23.37 -2.80 -17.91
C ALA A 160 -23.11 -3.85 -16.84
N LYS A 161 -22.65 -3.43 -15.67
CA LYS A 161 -22.46 -4.31 -14.51
C LYS A 161 -23.12 -3.67 -13.29
N ILE A 162 -23.73 -4.51 -12.44
CA ILE A 162 -24.24 -4.12 -11.11
C ILE A 162 -23.67 -5.12 -10.12
N GLY A 163 -23.01 -4.65 -9.08
CA GLY A 163 -22.48 -5.47 -7.99
C GLY A 163 -23.16 -5.13 -6.67
N LEU A 164 -23.40 -6.13 -5.85
CA LEU A 164 -23.86 -6.01 -4.46
C LEU A 164 -23.01 -6.93 -3.59
N GLU A 165 -22.59 -6.45 -2.43
CA GLU A 165 -21.82 -7.21 -1.45
C GLU A 165 -22.39 -7.01 -0.06
N THR A 166 -22.32 -8.06 0.77
CA THR A 166 -22.53 -7.96 2.22
C THR A 166 -21.57 -8.88 2.96
N GLN A 167 -21.11 -8.45 4.14
CA GLN A 167 -20.16 -9.22 4.95
C GLN A 167 -20.45 -9.08 6.45
N SER A 168 -20.07 -10.10 7.24
CA SER A 168 -20.48 -10.24 8.63
C SER A 168 -19.53 -9.67 9.66
N VAL A 169 -18.24 -9.48 9.32
CA VAL A 169 -17.22 -9.09 10.32
C VAL A 169 -17.44 -7.67 10.82
N ASN A 170 -18.05 -6.82 10.01
CA ASN A 170 -18.29 -5.39 10.26
C ASN A 170 -19.69 -4.95 9.81
N ASP A 171 -20.64 -5.89 9.69
CA ASP A 171 -22.01 -5.66 9.19
C ASP A 171 -22.06 -4.81 7.90
N GLY A 172 -21.00 -4.97 7.06
CA GLY A 172 -20.75 -4.12 5.93
C GLY A 172 -21.50 -4.51 4.67
N ASP A 173 -21.78 -3.49 3.83
CA ASP A 173 -22.31 -3.65 2.49
C ASP A 173 -21.64 -2.73 1.47
N ALA A 174 -21.69 -3.14 0.20
CA ALA A 174 -21.22 -2.33 -0.91
C ALA A 174 -22.08 -2.54 -2.16
N GLN A 175 -22.24 -1.49 -2.94
CA GLN A 175 -22.91 -1.51 -4.23
C GLN A 175 -22.06 -0.84 -5.29
N THR A 176 -22.06 -1.42 -6.51
CA THR A 176 -21.30 -0.89 -7.64
C THR A 176 -22.14 -0.88 -8.89
N ILE A 177 -21.96 0.13 -9.72
CA ILE A 177 -22.57 0.25 -11.04
C ILE A 177 -21.46 0.61 -12.02
N PHE A 178 -21.41 -0.09 -13.14
CA PHE A 178 -20.52 0.23 -14.26
C PHE A 178 -21.28 0.19 -15.56
N TYR A 179 -21.01 1.15 -16.44
CA TYR A 179 -21.55 1.20 -17.78
C TYR A 179 -20.47 1.70 -18.76
N GLN A 180 -20.36 1.03 -19.91
CA GLN A 180 -19.61 1.52 -21.06
C GLN A 180 -20.37 1.28 -22.36
N ASP A 181 -20.16 2.13 -23.34
CA ASP A 181 -20.72 1.99 -24.69
C ASP A 181 -19.87 2.80 -25.69
N ASN A 182 -19.99 2.47 -26.98
CA ASN A 182 -19.49 3.29 -28.08
C ASN A 182 -20.67 3.96 -28.79
N LEU A 183 -20.75 5.28 -28.67
CA LEU A 183 -21.83 6.11 -29.27
C LEU A 183 -21.28 6.97 -30.42
N ASN A 184 -21.48 6.53 -31.66
CA ASN A 184 -21.01 7.23 -32.85
C ASN A 184 -19.49 7.50 -32.83
N ASP A 185 -18.69 6.47 -32.67
CA ASP A 185 -17.22 6.49 -32.59
C ASP A 185 -16.66 7.26 -31.39
N ILE A 186 -17.45 7.45 -30.35
CA ILE A 186 -17.03 7.98 -29.05
C ILE A 186 -17.30 6.91 -27.97
N ASN A 187 -16.26 6.43 -27.35
CA ASN A 187 -16.35 5.59 -26.18
C ASN A 187 -16.76 6.44 -24.99
N ILE A 188 -17.66 5.92 -24.18
CA ILE A 188 -18.03 6.50 -22.88
C ILE A 188 -17.94 5.41 -21.81
N SER A 189 -17.54 5.78 -20.62
CA SER A 189 -17.53 4.93 -19.44
C SER A 189 -18.10 5.68 -18.24
N PHE A 190 -18.75 4.97 -17.34
CA PHE A 190 -19.29 5.47 -16.11
C PHE A 190 -19.13 4.40 -15.03
N SER A 191 -18.62 4.76 -13.87
CA SER A 191 -18.48 3.90 -12.69
C SER A 191 -19.01 4.63 -11.47
N TYR A 192 -19.74 3.91 -10.62
CA TYR A 192 -20.19 4.37 -9.31
C TYR A 192 -20.03 3.25 -8.29
N LYS A 193 -19.53 3.59 -7.11
CA LYS A 193 -19.44 2.72 -5.95
C LYS A 193 -19.95 3.47 -4.71
N ASP A 194 -20.65 2.75 -3.86
CA ASP A 194 -21.01 3.19 -2.51
C ASP A 194 -20.81 2.00 -1.57
N SER A 195 -20.13 2.20 -0.44
CA SER A 195 -19.83 1.14 0.52
C SER A 195 -19.81 1.70 1.94
N SER A 196 -20.28 0.88 2.88
CA SER A 196 -20.29 1.19 4.30
C SER A 196 -19.98 -0.06 5.11
N PHE A 197 -19.00 0.02 5.98
CA PHE A 197 -18.50 -1.05 6.84
C PHE A 197 -18.36 -0.47 8.25
N GLY A 198 -19.01 -1.09 9.22
CA GLY A 198 -18.89 -0.73 10.64
C GLY A 198 -17.58 -1.23 11.26
N ASP A 199 -17.48 -1.07 12.55
CA ASP A 199 -16.36 -1.61 13.33
C ASP A 199 -16.25 -3.13 13.18
N PHE A 200 -15.03 -3.63 12.98
CA PHE A 200 -14.88 -5.06 12.74
C PHE A 200 -14.72 -5.86 14.03
N ASN A 201 -15.36 -7.02 14.06
CA ASN A 201 -15.21 -7.98 15.13
C ASN A 201 -13.78 -8.54 15.19
N VAL A 202 -13.26 -8.70 16.40
CA VAL A 202 -11.94 -9.27 16.70
C VAL A 202 -12.07 -10.52 17.57
N PRO A 203 -11.13 -11.46 17.52
CA PRO A 203 -11.09 -12.58 18.46
C PRO A 203 -10.85 -12.10 19.89
N ASN A 204 -11.35 -12.82 20.89
CA ASN A 204 -11.18 -12.48 22.29
C ASN A 204 -9.70 -12.39 22.70
N GLY A 205 -9.36 -11.48 23.61
CA GLY A 205 -7.98 -11.22 24.05
C GLY A 205 -7.15 -10.45 23.01
N SER A 206 -7.80 -9.68 22.16
CA SER A 206 -7.16 -9.00 21.03
C SER A 206 -6.43 -7.73 21.40
N ILE A 207 -6.85 -7.02 22.46
CA ILE A 207 -6.21 -5.79 22.92
C ILE A 207 -5.15 -6.17 23.97
N ILE A 208 -3.93 -5.69 23.80
CA ILE A 208 -2.85 -5.87 24.78
C ILE A 208 -2.73 -4.54 25.52
N HIS A 209 -3.18 -4.52 26.77
CA HIS A 209 -2.84 -3.42 27.66
C HIS A 209 -1.35 -3.54 28.02
N ILE A 210 -0.59 -2.50 27.76
CA ILE A 210 0.81 -2.40 28.20
C ILE A 210 0.74 -1.84 29.61
N GLU A 211 0.94 -2.71 30.62
CA GLU A 211 1.15 -2.23 31.98
C GLU A 211 2.47 -1.44 31.99
N GLU A 212 2.39 -0.15 32.24
CA GLU A 212 3.57 0.67 32.54
C GLU A 212 4.18 0.16 33.85
N GLU A 213 5.35 -0.49 33.78
CA GLU A 213 6.13 -0.90 34.96
C GLU A 213 6.72 0.36 35.63
N GLY A 214 5.89 1.20 36.28
CA GLY A 214 6.36 2.44 36.87
C GLY A 214 5.74 2.90 38.17
N HIS A 215 4.63 2.33 38.62
CA HIS A 215 4.06 2.75 39.91
C HIS A 215 4.47 1.85 41.06
N GLN A 216 5.23 2.43 42.03
CA GLN A 216 5.58 1.80 43.29
C GLN A 216 4.30 1.42 44.03
N GLU A 217 4.22 0.14 44.45
CA GLU A 217 3.17 -0.44 45.28
C GLU A 217 2.84 0.44 46.50
N HIS A 218 1.71 1.13 46.46
CA HIS A 218 1.03 1.57 47.68
C HIS A 218 0.07 0.46 48.10
N GLU A 219 0.51 -0.32 49.11
CA GLU A 219 -0.35 -1.26 49.82
C GLU A 219 -1.50 -0.48 50.49
N ASP A 220 -2.71 -0.81 50.13
CA ASP A 220 -4.01 -0.68 50.79
C ASP A 220 -5.12 -0.08 49.89
N HIS A 221 -5.60 -0.82 48.87
CA HIS A 221 -6.96 -0.65 48.35
C HIS A 221 -7.64 -2.02 48.19
N GLU A 222 -8.86 -2.09 48.70
CA GLU A 222 -9.74 -3.25 48.61
C GLU A 222 -9.96 -3.64 47.12
N GLU A 223 -9.85 -4.95 46.86
CA GLU A 223 -10.11 -5.57 45.56
C GLU A 223 -11.53 -5.19 45.05
N HIS A 224 -11.61 -4.16 44.20
CA HIS A 224 -12.70 -4.04 43.24
C HIS A 224 -12.28 -4.85 42.03
N ASP A 225 -12.82 -6.06 41.87
CA ASP A 225 -12.85 -6.80 40.63
C ASP A 225 -13.68 -5.97 39.62
N GLU A 226 -13.10 -4.95 38.99
CA GLU A 226 -13.60 -4.36 37.79
C GLU A 226 -13.33 -5.39 36.68
N GLN A 227 -14.37 -6.09 36.27
CA GLN A 227 -14.37 -6.92 35.09
C GLN A 227 -14.26 -5.95 33.90
N GLU A 228 -13.06 -5.72 33.40
CA GLU A 228 -12.85 -5.13 32.08
C GLU A 228 -13.70 -5.93 31.08
N GLU A 229 -14.74 -5.33 30.53
CA GLU A 229 -15.53 -5.95 29.46
C GLU A 229 -14.64 -5.99 28.22
N GLU A 230 -14.07 -7.15 27.89
CA GLU A 230 -13.40 -7.37 26.62
C GLU A 230 -14.36 -7.03 25.47
N LEU A 231 -14.14 -5.92 24.77
CA LEU A 231 -14.89 -5.57 23.57
C LEU A 231 -14.61 -6.62 22.48
N GLY A 232 -15.64 -7.19 21.92
CA GLY A 232 -15.54 -8.18 20.85
C GLY A 232 -15.30 -7.56 19.47
N TYR A 233 -15.03 -6.25 19.39
CA TYR A 233 -14.77 -5.48 18.15
C TYR A 233 -13.74 -4.38 18.43
N LEU A 234 -13.08 -3.92 17.37
CA LEU A 234 -12.13 -2.81 17.43
C LEU A 234 -12.89 -1.49 17.21
N VAL A 235 -12.88 -0.62 18.21
CA VAL A 235 -13.51 0.71 18.14
C VAL A 235 -12.80 1.57 17.08
N ASN A 236 -13.53 2.46 16.42
CA ASN A 236 -13.01 3.34 15.37
C ASN A 236 -12.33 2.59 14.22
N SER A 237 -12.83 1.42 13.85
CA SER A 237 -12.32 0.64 12.73
C SER A 237 -13.27 0.59 11.54
N ASP A 238 -14.31 1.41 11.54
CA ASP A 238 -15.28 1.54 10.46
C ASP A 238 -14.69 2.22 9.22
N PHE A 239 -15.33 1.98 8.07
CA PHE A 239 -14.92 2.55 6.79
C PHE A 239 -16.11 2.71 5.86
N ALA A 240 -16.26 3.87 5.24
CA ALA A 240 -17.22 4.14 4.18
C ALA A 240 -16.52 4.83 3.01
N SER A 241 -16.95 4.55 1.78
CA SER A 241 -16.41 5.21 0.59
C SER A 241 -17.44 5.28 -0.52
N GLU A 242 -17.55 6.47 -1.12
CA GLU A 242 -18.28 6.72 -2.36
C GLU A 242 -17.31 7.09 -3.47
N SER A 243 -17.44 6.53 -4.67
CA SER A 243 -16.65 6.92 -5.82
C SER A 243 -17.52 7.09 -7.07
N LEU A 244 -17.19 8.11 -7.84
CA LEU A 244 -17.80 8.42 -9.13
C LEU A 244 -16.72 8.63 -10.17
N LYS A 245 -16.75 7.86 -11.27
CA LYS A 245 -15.79 8.04 -12.38
C LYS A 245 -16.53 8.12 -13.70
N PHE A 246 -16.19 9.08 -14.52
CA PHE A 246 -16.69 9.25 -15.88
C PHE A 246 -15.52 9.38 -16.86
N GLY A 247 -15.58 8.68 -17.98
CA GLY A 247 -14.58 8.77 -19.02
C GLY A 247 -15.18 8.86 -20.41
N ALA A 248 -14.45 9.48 -21.32
CA ALA A 248 -14.77 9.48 -22.73
C ALA A 248 -13.51 9.49 -23.59
N SER A 249 -13.53 8.74 -24.69
CA SER A 249 -12.43 8.74 -25.65
C SER A 249 -12.91 8.63 -27.11
N LYS A 250 -12.06 9.04 -28.03
CA LYS A 250 -12.23 8.82 -29.43
C LYS A 250 -11.00 8.13 -30.03
N THR A 251 -11.25 7.05 -30.72
CA THR A 251 -10.23 6.17 -31.31
C THR A 251 -10.24 6.21 -32.81
N GLY A 252 -9.21 5.73 -33.46
CA GLY A 252 -9.10 5.62 -34.92
C GLY A 252 -7.70 5.23 -35.37
N ASP A 253 -7.47 5.09 -36.70
CA ASP A 253 -6.16 4.76 -37.27
C ASP A 253 -5.06 5.79 -36.89
N TRP A 254 -5.46 7.00 -36.49
CA TRP A 254 -4.56 8.07 -36.07
C TRP A 254 -4.09 7.94 -34.61
N GLY A 255 -4.66 7.01 -33.89
CA GLY A 255 -4.46 6.82 -32.44
C GLY A 255 -5.73 7.07 -31.63
N TYR A 256 -5.60 7.60 -30.42
CA TYR A 256 -6.74 7.94 -29.57
C TYR A 256 -6.50 9.24 -28.79
N ILE A 257 -7.58 9.84 -28.33
CA ILE A 257 -7.58 10.90 -27.29
C ILE A 257 -8.79 10.71 -26.39
N GLY A 258 -8.60 10.87 -25.10
CA GLY A 258 -9.68 10.76 -24.15
C GLY A 258 -9.39 11.50 -22.85
N PHE A 259 -10.43 11.65 -22.05
CA PHE A 259 -10.35 12.23 -20.70
C PHE A 259 -11.17 11.42 -19.71
N SER A 260 -10.82 11.52 -18.43
CA SER A 260 -11.64 11.04 -17.33
C SER A 260 -11.73 12.07 -16.21
N LEU A 261 -12.85 12.00 -15.48
CA LEU A 261 -13.11 12.73 -14.25
C LEU A 261 -13.41 11.70 -13.18
N ALA A 262 -12.77 11.80 -12.04
CA ALA A 262 -13.03 10.95 -10.88
C ALA A 262 -13.17 11.81 -9.62
N ASN A 263 -14.14 11.44 -8.78
CA ASN A 263 -14.26 11.95 -7.43
C ASN A 263 -14.37 10.74 -6.50
N ILE A 264 -13.60 10.76 -5.41
CA ILE A 264 -13.61 9.71 -4.37
C ILE A 264 -13.73 10.40 -3.02
N GLU A 265 -14.78 10.05 -2.29
CA GLU A 265 -14.99 10.47 -0.90
C GLU A 265 -14.90 9.26 0.00
N SER A 266 -14.23 9.41 1.17
CA SER A 266 -14.18 8.33 2.17
C SER A 266 -14.31 8.89 3.58
N LEU A 267 -14.78 8.04 4.48
CA LEU A 267 -14.77 8.25 5.93
C LEU A 267 -14.21 6.98 6.57
N TYR A 268 -13.25 7.13 7.47
CA TYR A 268 -12.72 5.98 8.20
C TYR A 268 -12.33 6.37 9.63
N GLY A 269 -12.52 5.42 10.55
CA GLY A 269 -12.13 5.57 11.94
C GLY A 269 -10.63 5.36 12.14
N ILE A 270 -10.08 5.99 13.17
CA ILE A 270 -8.69 5.86 13.63
C ILE A 270 -8.73 5.09 14.95
N PRO A 271 -8.37 3.78 14.93
CA PRO A 271 -8.57 2.91 16.10
C PRO A 271 -7.55 3.10 17.21
N TYR A 272 -6.48 3.83 16.97
CA TYR A 272 -5.48 4.19 17.97
C TYR A 272 -5.06 5.65 17.78
N HIS A 273 -4.92 6.36 18.89
CA HIS A 273 -4.47 7.73 18.93
C HIS A 273 -3.78 7.97 20.29
N GLY A 274 -2.55 8.45 20.28
CA GLY A 274 -1.81 8.79 21.49
C GLY A 274 -2.39 10.06 22.13
N ASP A 275 -2.30 10.16 23.45
CA ASP A 275 -2.70 11.37 24.18
C ASP A 275 -1.50 12.26 24.45
N GLU A 276 -1.64 13.56 24.20
CA GLU A 276 -0.72 14.56 24.74
C GLU A 276 -1.06 14.79 26.21
N HIS A 277 -0.21 14.38 27.13
CA HIS A 277 -0.36 14.70 28.54
C HIS A 277 0.13 16.13 28.79
N ASP A 278 -0.79 17.07 28.91
CA ASP A 278 -0.48 18.38 29.52
C ASP A 278 -0.23 18.19 31.02
N GLU A 279 1.04 18.22 31.45
CA GLU A 279 1.38 18.25 32.87
C GLU A 279 0.93 19.58 33.47
N HIS A 280 -0.30 19.66 33.95
CA HIS A 280 -0.70 20.72 34.84
C HIS A 280 -0.17 20.47 36.25
N GLU A 281 0.95 21.12 36.62
CA GLU A 281 1.33 21.25 38.01
C GLU A 281 0.30 22.17 38.75
N ASP A 282 -0.80 21.58 39.25
CA ASP A 282 -1.64 22.26 40.23
C ASP A 282 -1.72 21.47 41.54
N GLU A 283 -1.40 22.20 42.60
CA GLU A 283 -1.29 21.80 43.97
C GLU A 283 -2.55 21.09 44.50
N GLU A 284 -2.35 19.90 45.15
CA GLU A 284 -3.17 19.30 46.17
C GLU A 284 -4.71 19.47 46.08
N GLU A 285 -5.39 18.76 45.18
CA GLU A 285 -6.75 18.27 45.46
C GLU A 285 -6.96 16.87 44.88
N VAL A 286 -7.33 15.98 45.78
CA VAL A 286 -7.90 14.64 45.71
C VAL A 286 -8.09 14.08 44.27
N HIS A 287 -7.25 13.13 43.91
CA HIS A 287 -7.38 12.30 42.72
C HIS A 287 -8.81 11.72 42.62
N GLU A 288 -9.66 12.30 41.81
CA GLU A 288 -10.70 11.55 41.13
C GLU A 288 -10.00 10.81 39.97
N VAL A 289 -10.20 9.50 39.97
CA VAL A 289 -9.71 8.57 38.95
C VAL A 289 -10.07 9.17 37.58
N HIS A 290 -9.07 9.50 36.77
CA HIS A 290 -9.27 9.83 35.38
C HIS A 290 -9.91 8.59 34.73
N GLU A 291 -11.20 8.68 34.40
CA GLU A 291 -11.84 7.73 33.52
C GLU A 291 -11.07 7.81 32.19
N GLU A 292 -10.40 6.70 31.83
CA GLU A 292 -9.78 6.55 30.51
C GLU A 292 -10.82 6.98 29.45
N HIS A 293 -10.41 7.78 28.45
CA HIS A 293 -11.25 8.20 27.32
C HIS A 293 -11.63 6.98 26.45
N GLU A 294 -12.17 5.92 27.05
CA GLU A 294 -12.77 4.80 26.33
C GLU A 294 -14.02 5.28 25.60
N GLY A 295 -13.86 5.58 24.31
CA GLY A 295 -14.98 5.81 23.42
C GLY A 295 -14.96 7.12 22.63
N GLU A 296 -13.91 7.92 22.68
CA GLU A 296 -13.82 9.09 21.80
C GLU A 296 -13.81 8.67 20.33
N ARG A 297 -14.71 9.25 19.56
CA ARG A 297 -14.81 8.99 18.13
C ARG A 297 -13.77 9.79 17.37
N ILE A 298 -12.71 9.12 16.90
CA ILE A 298 -11.67 9.73 16.05
C ILE A 298 -11.81 9.17 14.65
N PHE A 299 -11.86 10.04 13.65
CA PHE A 299 -12.08 9.63 12.27
C PHE A 299 -11.55 10.65 11.29
N SER A 300 -11.20 10.18 10.10
CA SER A 300 -10.82 10.99 8.95
C SER A 300 -11.88 10.96 7.86
N THR A 301 -12.07 12.10 7.19
CA THR A 301 -12.83 12.22 5.95
C THR A 301 -11.91 12.61 4.81
N THR A 302 -12.11 12.04 3.62
CA THR A 302 -11.34 12.41 2.42
C THR A 302 -12.25 12.88 1.31
N ASP A 303 -11.75 13.81 0.51
CA ASP A 303 -12.34 14.26 -0.75
C ASP A 303 -11.23 14.39 -1.79
N SER A 304 -11.37 13.73 -2.93
CA SER A 304 -10.38 13.65 -3.99
C SER A 304 -11.02 13.86 -5.35
N ASP A 305 -10.54 14.87 -6.06
CA ASP A 305 -10.91 15.15 -7.44
C ASP A 305 -9.73 14.93 -8.39
N LYS A 306 -9.96 14.15 -9.47
CA LYS A 306 -8.93 13.88 -10.49
C LYS A 306 -9.46 14.16 -11.88
N PHE A 307 -8.68 14.87 -12.67
CA PHE A 307 -8.87 15.04 -14.09
C PHE A 307 -7.70 14.46 -14.87
N ASP A 308 -7.96 13.49 -15.74
CA ASP A 308 -6.98 12.90 -16.65
C ASP A 308 -7.29 13.25 -18.09
N LEU A 309 -6.26 13.62 -18.86
CA LEU A 309 -6.28 13.72 -20.32
C LEU A 309 -5.15 12.86 -20.88
N ARG A 310 -5.47 11.93 -21.79
CA ARG A 310 -4.49 11.04 -22.40
C ARG A 310 -4.75 10.87 -23.87
N GLY A 311 -3.69 10.57 -24.59
CA GLY A 311 -3.81 10.21 -26.00
C GLY A 311 -2.52 9.66 -26.58
N SER A 312 -2.66 9.01 -27.73
CA SER A 312 -1.58 8.53 -28.56
C SER A 312 -1.80 8.98 -30.01
N LEU A 313 -0.76 9.49 -30.64
CA LEU A 313 -0.78 9.92 -32.06
C LEU A 313 0.13 9.01 -32.88
N ASN A 314 -0.44 8.20 -33.75
CA ASN A 314 0.28 7.36 -34.68
C ASN A 314 0.89 8.23 -35.81
N ILE A 315 2.21 8.35 -35.81
CA ILE A 315 2.96 9.15 -36.82
C ILE A 315 3.30 8.27 -38.04
N ASN A 316 3.53 6.96 -37.81
CA ASN A 316 3.93 5.97 -38.81
C ASN A 316 5.15 6.42 -39.66
N GLY A 317 6.09 7.13 -39.02
CA GLY A 317 7.35 7.59 -39.62
C GLY A 317 8.45 6.53 -39.47
N ASN A 318 9.48 6.63 -40.31
CA ASN A 318 10.62 5.71 -40.30
C ASN A 318 11.46 5.79 -38.98
N PHE A 319 11.30 6.83 -38.21
CA PHE A 319 12.09 7.11 -37.01
C PHE A 319 11.24 7.33 -35.76
N LEU A 320 10.00 7.80 -35.93
CA LEU A 320 9.05 8.05 -34.84
C LEU A 320 7.75 7.33 -35.23
N SER A 321 7.37 6.34 -34.42
CA SER A 321 6.19 5.51 -34.64
C SER A 321 4.94 6.17 -34.05
N SER A 322 5.00 6.62 -32.82
CA SER A 322 3.92 7.34 -32.15
C SER A 322 4.45 8.36 -31.12
N VAL A 323 3.56 9.22 -30.69
CA VAL A 323 3.76 10.12 -29.55
C VAL A 323 2.57 9.97 -28.60
N ASP A 324 2.83 9.49 -27.41
CA ASP A 324 1.85 9.41 -26.33
C ASP A 324 1.98 10.66 -25.45
N PHE A 325 0.86 11.16 -24.98
CA PHE A 325 0.82 12.31 -24.07
C PHE A 325 -0.18 12.08 -22.95
N PHE A 326 0.12 12.65 -21.81
CA PHE A 326 -0.76 12.62 -20.65
C PHE A 326 -0.68 13.91 -19.86
N PHE A 327 -1.77 14.20 -19.16
CA PHE A 327 -1.91 15.29 -18.20
C PHE A 327 -2.84 14.82 -17.10
N ARG A 328 -2.47 15.02 -15.86
CA ARG A 328 -3.29 14.81 -14.65
C ARG A 328 -3.29 16.08 -13.83
N ASP A 329 -4.46 16.47 -13.33
CA ASP A 329 -4.70 17.45 -12.31
C ASP A 329 -5.40 16.74 -11.16
N SER A 330 -4.87 16.84 -9.95
CA SER A 330 -5.36 16.09 -8.78
C SER A 330 -5.37 17.00 -7.57
N ASP A 331 -6.50 17.04 -6.90
CA ASP A 331 -6.75 17.75 -5.65
C ASP A 331 -7.23 16.72 -4.60
N TYR A 332 -6.52 16.57 -3.50
CA TYR A 332 -6.83 15.64 -2.44
C TYR A 332 -6.81 16.33 -1.08
N VAL A 333 -7.87 16.15 -0.32
CA VAL A 333 -7.99 16.71 1.05
C VAL A 333 -8.41 15.59 1.99
N LEU A 334 -7.71 15.45 3.10
CA LEU A 334 -8.07 14.64 4.25
C LEU A 334 -8.27 15.53 5.45
N THR A 335 -9.33 15.33 6.23
CA THR A 335 -9.59 16.02 7.48
C THR A 335 -9.80 15.04 8.61
N GLU A 336 -8.90 15.06 9.58
CA GLU A 336 -8.99 14.32 10.83
C GLU A 336 -9.78 15.11 11.86
N GLN A 337 -10.65 14.44 12.61
CA GLN A 337 -11.61 15.03 13.52
C GLN A 337 -11.84 14.17 14.75
N HIS A 338 -12.02 14.85 15.89
CA HIS A 338 -12.49 14.27 17.13
C HIS A 338 -13.96 14.63 17.31
N ALA A 339 -14.85 13.64 17.48
CA ALA A 339 -16.24 13.90 17.80
C ALA A 339 -16.38 14.09 19.31
N GLN A 340 -16.74 15.29 19.73
CA GLN A 340 -17.09 15.54 21.12
C GLN A 340 -18.49 14.98 21.39
N GLU A 341 -18.67 14.21 22.46
CA GLU A 341 -20.00 13.95 23.01
C GLU A 341 -20.54 15.27 23.60
N ASP A 342 -21.73 15.71 23.14
CA ASP A 342 -22.46 16.87 23.67
C ASP A 342 -22.89 16.60 25.13
N GLU A 343 -22.01 16.65 26.09
CA GLU A 343 -22.38 16.79 27.50
C GLU A 343 -22.53 18.29 27.82
N GLU A 344 -23.79 18.69 28.07
CA GLU A 344 -24.17 19.98 28.63
C GLU A 344 -23.55 20.14 30.04
N HIS A 345 -22.25 20.44 30.16
CA HIS A 345 -21.68 20.93 31.42
C HIS A 345 -20.73 22.12 31.18
N ASP A 346 -21.20 23.23 31.73
CA ASP A 346 -20.54 24.46 32.23
C ASP A 346 -19.12 24.81 31.73
N GLU A 347 -19.09 26.00 31.10
CA GLU A 347 -18.01 27.00 30.95
C GLU A 347 -16.71 26.75 31.74
N HIS A 348 -15.92 25.76 31.39
CA HIS A 348 -14.49 25.80 31.48
C HIS A 348 -13.98 25.75 30.05
N GLU A 349 -13.16 26.73 29.67
CA GLU A 349 -12.43 26.75 28.38
C GLU A 349 -11.50 25.50 28.31
N GLY A 350 -12.08 24.31 28.09
CA GLY A 350 -11.36 23.15 27.68
C GLY A 350 -10.96 23.35 26.22
N HIS A 351 -9.70 23.19 25.91
CA HIS A 351 -9.19 23.23 24.56
C HIS A 351 -9.86 22.14 23.73
N SER A 352 -10.86 22.51 22.91
CA SER A 352 -11.39 21.61 21.90
C SER A 352 -10.25 21.33 20.92
N LYS A 353 -9.76 20.08 20.86
CA LYS A 353 -8.83 19.67 19.81
C LYS A 353 -9.49 19.98 18.46
N GLY A 354 -8.95 20.96 17.74
CA GLY A 354 -9.47 21.37 16.44
C GLY A 354 -9.17 20.29 15.40
N SER A 355 -9.92 20.29 14.29
CA SER A 355 -9.63 19.40 13.17
C SER A 355 -8.27 19.68 12.55
N THR A 356 -7.60 18.64 12.05
CA THR A 356 -6.37 18.73 11.26
C THR A 356 -6.64 18.35 9.81
N THR A 357 -6.22 19.21 8.88
CA THR A 357 -6.44 19.04 7.44
C THR A 357 -5.12 18.81 6.73
N PHE A 358 -5.04 17.74 5.97
CA PHE A 358 -3.94 17.37 5.10
C PHE A 358 -4.39 17.55 3.64
N ALA A 359 -3.59 18.23 2.84
CA ALA A 359 -3.91 18.45 1.43
C ALA A 359 -2.71 18.14 0.54
N ASN A 360 -3.00 17.60 -0.65
CA ASN A 360 -2.05 17.38 -1.73
C ASN A 360 -2.67 17.88 -3.03
N ASP A 361 -2.12 18.98 -3.56
CA ASP A 361 -2.47 19.53 -4.87
C ASP A 361 -1.36 19.20 -5.86
N SER A 362 -1.69 18.58 -7.01
CA SER A 362 -0.65 18.19 -7.96
C SER A 362 -1.05 18.27 -9.41
N VAL A 363 -0.07 18.63 -10.23
CA VAL A 363 -0.16 18.59 -11.69
C VAL A 363 0.95 17.71 -12.25
N GLU A 364 0.60 16.74 -13.09
CA GLU A 364 1.54 15.90 -13.80
C GLU A 364 1.29 15.95 -15.30
N ALA A 365 2.35 16.12 -16.12
CA ALA A 365 2.26 16.14 -17.57
C ALA A 365 3.46 15.45 -18.22
N GLY A 366 3.25 14.70 -19.27
CA GLY A 366 4.35 14.03 -19.95
C GLY A 366 4.11 13.67 -21.38
N LEU A 367 5.23 13.33 -22.05
CA LEU A 367 5.30 12.87 -23.42
C LEU A 367 6.15 11.60 -23.49
N ILE A 368 5.71 10.64 -24.29
CA ILE A 368 6.48 9.44 -24.61
C ILE A 368 6.62 9.36 -26.13
N PHE A 369 7.84 9.29 -26.60
CA PHE A 369 8.17 9.17 -28.01
C PHE A 369 8.54 7.72 -28.30
N ASP A 370 7.74 7.03 -29.11
CA ASP A 370 8.03 5.69 -29.58
C ASP A 370 8.93 5.74 -30.82
N LEU A 371 10.16 5.29 -30.65
CA LEU A 371 11.20 5.23 -31.68
C LEU A 371 11.48 3.79 -32.11
N SER A 372 10.56 2.86 -31.80
CA SER A 372 10.69 1.43 -32.05
C SER A 372 10.75 1.11 -33.56
N ASN A 373 11.41 0.01 -33.87
CA ASN A 373 11.47 -0.59 -35.18
C ASN A 373 11.41 -2.13 -35.06
N ASP A 374 11.38 -2.85 -36.19
CA ASP A 374 11.21 -4.31 -36.23
C ASP A 374 12.22 -5.13 -35.39
N GLN A 375 13.33 -4.53 -34.93
CA GLN A 375 14.41 -5.23 -34.21
C GLN A 375 14.65 -4.70 -32.79
N LEU A 376 14.15 -3.52 -32.48
CA LEU A 376 14.42 -2.83 -31.23
C LEU A 376 13.20 -2.01 -30.84
N SER A 377 12.54 -2.39 -29.75
CA SER A 377 11.57 -1.53 -29.08
C SER A 377 12.34 -0.48 -28.28
N GLN A 378 12.01 0.79 -28.46
CA GLN A 378 12.66 1.86 -27.71
C GLN A 378 11.76 3.08 -27.56
N LYS A 379 11.77 3.65 -26.35
CA LYS A 379 10.98 4.83 -26.04
C LYS A 379 11.81 5.87 -25.29
N VAL A 380 11.49 7.13 -25.49
CA VAL A 380 12.01 8.26 -24.72
C VAL A 380 10.85 8.91 -24.01
N SER A 381 10.93 9.07 -22.70
CA SER A 381 9.93 9.74 -21.89
C SER A 381 10.42 11.08 -21.34
N LEU A 382 9.53 12.05 -21.29
CA LEU A 382 9.71 13.32 -20.58
C LEU A 382 8.51 13.51 -19.66
N ASN A 383 8.74 13.69 -18.38
CA ASN A 383 7.70 13.90 -17.38
C ASN A 383 8.00 15.12 -16.53
N PHE A 384 6.98 15.89 -16.23
CA PHE A 384 7.00 17.03 -15.33
C PHE A 384 5.94 16.84 -14.25
N VAL A 385 6.29 17.15 -12.99
CA VAL A 385 5.38 17.13 -11.84
C VAL A 385 5.59 18.40 -11.04
N ASN A 386 4.49 18.98 -10.58
CA ASN A 386 4.44 19.98 -9.53
C ASN A 386 3.48 19.47 -8.45
N GLU A 387 3.89 19.48 -7.21
CA GLU A 387 3.15 18.92 -6.08
C GLU A 387 3.32 19.82 -4.84
N ASP A 388 2.19 20.21 -4.25
CA ASP A 388 2.11 21.03 -3.04
C ASP A 388 1.44 20.22 -1.92
N ASN A 389 2.14 20.04 -0.80
CA ASN A 389 1.63 19.37 0.40
C ASN A 389 1.44 20.37 1.53
N SER A 390 0.35 20.26 2.27
CA SER A 390 0.14 21.08 3.47
C SER A 390 -0.58 20.30 4.57
N VAL A 391 -0.17 20.54 5.82
CA VAL A 391 -0.85 20.08 7.04
C VAL A 391 -1.23 21.32 7.85
N ARG A 392 -2.50 21.44 8.26
CA ARG A 392 -3.02 22.61 8.95
C ARG A 392 -4.05 22.20 9.99
N GLY A 393 -3.92 22.67 11.20
CA GLY A 393 -4.86 22.35 12.28
C GLY A 393 -4.14 22.24 13.61
N ALA A 394 -4.82 21.68 14.60
CA ALA A 394 -4.30 21.55 15.96
C ALA A 394 -3.10 20.60 16.04
N GLU A 395 -3.09 19.56 15.20
CA GLU A 395 -2.07 18.51 15.17
C GLU A 395 -1.20 18.60 13.90
N ALA A 396 -0.94 19.84 13.43
CA ALA A 396 -0.13 20.05 12.23
C ALA A 396 1.35 19.82 12.55
N PHE A 397 1.88 18.71 12.09
CA PHE A 397 3.26 18.27 12.33
C PHE A 397 4.26 18.70 11.22
N MET A 398 3.81 19.36 10.18
CA MET A 398 4.65 19.81 9.07
C MET A 398 4.12 21.11 8.47
N ASN A 399 5.01 22.07 8.22
CA ASN A 399 4.66 23.26 7.45
C ASN A 399 4.44 22.92 5.97
N PRO A 400 3.72 23.75 5.20
CA PRO A 400 3.55 23.56 3.76
C PRO A 400 4.88 23.35 3.04
N ALA A 401 4.91 22.38 2.14
CA ALA A 401 6.08 22.03 1.35
C ALA A 401 5.68 21.82 -0.12
N SER A 402 6.55 22.21 -1.05
CA SER A 402 6.36 22.04 -2.48
C SER A 402 7.46 21.20 -3.09
N ARG A 403 7.15 20.57 -4.24
CA ARG A 403 8.08 19.72 -4.97
C ARG A 403 7.86 19.84 -6.48
N ASP A 404 8.91 20.20 -7.19
CA ASP A 404 8.98 20.18 -8.66
C ASP A 404 9.85 19.03 -9.12
N GLU A 405 9.37 18.23 -10.12
CA GLU A 405 10.15 17.12 -10.69
C GLU A 405 10.21 17.26 -12.23
N LEU A 406 11.39 17.05 -12.77
CA LEU A 406 11.61 16.89 -14.20
C LEU A 406 12.36 15.59 -14.46
N THR A 407 11.73 14.66 -15.16
CA THR A 407 12.29 13.34 -15.49
C THR A 407 12.52 13.17 -16.98
N LEU A 408 13.70 12.68 -17.35
CA LEU A 408 14.02 12.23 -18.70
C LEU A 408 14.38 10.74 -18.64
N GLY A 409 13.63 9.90 -19.37
CA GLY A 409 13.85 8.46 -19.44
C GLY A 409 14.18 7.98 -20.86
N TYR A 410 14.99 6.93 -20.96
CA TYR A 410 15.19 6.15 -22.17
C TYR A 410 15.09 4.67 -21.85
N PHE A 411 14.31 3.95 -22.65
CA PHE A 411 14.02 2.53 -22.48
C PHE A 411 14.25 1.83 -23.80
N ALA A 412 14.81 0.62 -23.75
CA ALA A 412 15.04 -0.21 -24.90
C ALA A 412 14.84 -1.68 -24.53
N SER A 413 14.18 -2.42 -25.41
CA SER A 413 13.95 -3.86 -25.31
C SER A 413 14.29 -4.53 -26.62
N ARG A 414 14.99 -5.67 -26.57
CA ARG A 414 15.39 -6.40 -27.76
C ARG A 414 15.41 -7.90 -27.54
N ASP A 415 14.74 -8.58 -28.48
CA ASP A 415 14.85 -10.02 -28.64
C ASP A 415 16.03 -10.37 -29.54
N PHE A 416 16.83 -11.30 -29.06
CA PHE A 416 17.86 -11.99 -29.82
C PHE A 416 17.43 -13.46 -29.95
N ASP A 417 17.96 -14.16 -30.94
CA ASP A 417 17.58 -15.56 -31.21
C ASP A 417 17.65 -16.50 -30.00
N VAL A 418 18.43 -16.13 -28.96
CA VAL A 418 18.74 -17.00 -27.80
C VAL A 418 18.54 -16.37 -26.44
N PHE A 419 18.24 -15.07 -26.36
CA PHE A 419 18.00 -14.32 -25.13
C PHE A 419 17.27 -13.01 -25.40
N HIS A 420 16.64 -12.47 -24.38
CA HIS A 420 15.99 -11.16 -24.34
C HIS A 420 16.73 -10.20 -23.44
N VAL A 421 16.73 -8.90 -23.75
CA VAL A 421 17.37 -7.85 -22.94
C VAL A 421 16.48 -6.62 -22.89
N ASP A 422 16.24 -6.15 -21.66
CA ASP A 422 15.67 -4.84 -21.37
C ASP A 422 16.72 -3.93 -20.75
N PHE A 423 16.66 -2.67 -21.10
CA PHE A 423 17.51 -1.62 -20.58
C PHE A 423 16.70 -0.36 -20.32
N GLY A 424 16.91 0.25 -19.15
CA GLY A 424 16.32 1.53 -18.79
C GLY A 424 17.35 2.45 -18.14
N ILE A 425 17.29 3.73 -18.46
CA ILE A 425 18.03 4.79 -17.79
C ILE A 425 17.12 6.00 -17.59
N ARG A 426 17.20 6.62 -16.42
CA ARG A 426 16.46 7.84 -16.06
C ARG A 426 17.36 8.87 -15.43
N PHE A 427 17.03 10.12 -15.64
CA PHE A 427 17.61 11.28 -15.00
C PHE A 427 16.48 12.13 -14.43
N ASP A 428 16.51 12.36 -13.12
CA ASP A 428 15.50 13.11 -12.40
C ASP A 428 16.16 14.34 -11.78
N ASN A 429 15.57 15.51 -12.00
CA ASN A 429 15.89 16.73 -11.28
C ASN A 429 14.69 17.08 -10.41
N ILE A 430 14.92 17.20 -9.11
CA ILE A 430 13.87 17.34 -8.11
C ILE A 430 14.24 18.52 -7.22
N ASP A 431 13.38 19.52 -7.17
CA ASP A 431 13.50 20.67 -6.29
C ASP A 431 12.41 20.58 -5.20
N SER A 432 12.80 20.68 -3.92
CA SER A 432 11.90 20.57 -2.77
C SER A 432 12.08 21.79 -1.88
N GLU A 433 11.01 22.54 -1.65
CA GLU A 433 10.98 23.70 -0.78
C GLU A 433 10.09 23.41 0.43
N GLY A 434 10.52 23.87 1.61
CA GLY A 434 9.75 23.69 2.85
C GLY A 434 10.34 24.49 3.99
N SER A 435 9.71 24.41 5.16
CA SER A 435 10.19 25.07 6.38
C SER A 435 9.93 24.24 7.62
N VAL A 436 10.73 24.47 8.64
CA VAL A 436 10.59 23.84 9.96
C VAL A 436 10.50 24.97 11.01
N SER A 437 9.50 24.89 11.87
CA SER A 437 9.31 25.81 13.01
C SER A 437 9.73 25.09 14.28
N SER A 438 10.53 25.76 15.13
CA SER A 438 10.96 25.25 16.44
C SER A 438 10.75 26.33 17.50
N ALA A 439 10.41 25.91 18.71
CA ALA A 439 10.42 26.80 19.86
C ALA A 439 11.85 27.24 20.15
N HIS A 440 12.06 28.55 20.47
CA HIS A 440 13.38 29.10 20.78
C HIS A 440 13.46 29.39 22.27
N GLU A 441 14.33 28.69 22.98
CA GLU A 441 14.73 29.07 24.32
C GLU A 441 15.62 30.29 24.26
N GLU A 442 15.08 31.49 24.51
CA GLU A 442 15.94 32.62 24.82
C GLU A 442 16.59 32.41 26.20
N ASN A 443 17.91 32.19 26.22
CA ASN A 443 18.75 32.29 27.41
C ASN A 443 18.72 33.76 27.94
N ASN A 444 17.63 34.18 28.52
CA ASN A 444 17.51 35.45 29.16
C ASN A 444 18.12 35.42 30.58
N GLU A 445 19.28 36.08 30.76
CA GLU A 445 19.77 36.49 32.07
C GLU A 445 18.64 37.21 32.84
N LYS A 446 18.20 36.60 33.95
CA LYS A 446 17.13 37.06 34.86
C LYS A 446 17.09 38.57 35.04
N ASN A 447 16.11 39.22 34.41
CA ASN A 447 15.62 40.52 34.85
C ASN A 447 14.21 40.34 35.42
N GLU A 448 14.07 40.59 36.72
CA GLU A 448 12.82 40.49 37.47
C GLU A 448 11.79 41.54 36.90
N GLY A 449 10.82 41.02 36.13
CA GLY A 449 9.67 41.80 35.69
C GLY A 449 8.68 40.80 35.03
N HIS A 450 7.49 40.69 35.60
CA HIS A 450 6.36 39.91 35.02
C HIS A 450 6.05 40.47 33.62
N ASP A 451 6.48 39.79 32.61
CA ASP A 451 5.94 39.85 31.25
C ASP A 451 5.56 38.45 30.82
N GLU A 452 4.39 38.31 30.25
CA GLU A 452 3.84 37.06 29.73
C GLU A 452 4.86 36.41 28.78
N ASP A 453 5.31 35.16 29.07
CA ASP A 453 6.26 34.40 28.29
C ASP A 453 5.61 34.04 26.94
N HIS A 454 5.89 34.87 25.93
CA HIS A 454 5.59 34.53 24.54
C HIS A 454 6.79 33.73 23.99
N GLU A 455 6.64 32.44 23.83
CA GLU A 455 7.58 31.64 23.07
C GLU A 455 7.64 32.14 21.62
N GLU A 456 8.77 32.72 21.22
CA GLU A 456 8.98 33.12 19.84
C GLU A 456 9.35 31.88 18.99
N MET A 457 8.42 31.42 18.14
CA MET A 457 8.66 30.37 17.17
C MET A 457 9.62 30.88 16.08
N GLU A 458 10.78 30.24 15.94
CA GLU A 458 11.71 30.49 14.83
C GLU A 458 11.43 29.53 13.67
N THR A 459 11.17 30.11 12.50
CA THR A 459 10.93 29.30 11.28
C THR A 459 12.13 29.33 10.35
N SER A 460 12.72 28.19 10.09
CA SER A 460 13.83 28.00 9.16
C SER A 460 13.30 27.54 7.80
N PHE A 461 13.69 28.21 6.71
CA PHE A 461 13.30 27.89 5.33
C PHE A 461 14.39 27.11 4.62
N PHE A 462 14.01 26.11 3.84
CA PHE A 462 14.91 25.22 3.10
C PHE A 462 14.50 25.15 1.64
N ASP A 463 15.49 25.14 0.76
CA ASP A 463 15.41 24.90 -0.67
C ASP A 463 16.45 23.82 -1.00
N LYS A 464 15.99 22.65 -1.47
CA LYS A 464 16.79 21.45 -1.67
C LYS A 464 16.63 20.94 -3.10
N SER A 465 17.75 20.79 -3.79
CA SER A 465 17.79 20.23 -5.15
C SER A 465 18.50 18.89 -5.18
N PHE A 466 17.87 17.90 -5.81
CA PHE A 466 18.41 16.56 -5.98
C PHE A 466 18.50 16.25 -7.49
N SER A 467 19.67 15.76 -7.93
CA SER A 467 19.86 15.29 -9.30
C SER A 467 20.19 13.80 -9.26
N ASN A 468 19.20 12.98 -9.57
CA ASN A 468 19.26 11.54 -9.45
C ASN A 468 19.48 10.88 -10.81
N SER A 469 20.14 9.74 -10.81
CA SER A 469 20.33 8.91 -12.00
C SER A 469 20.00 7.45 -11.66
N SER A 470 19.17 6.82 -12.46
CA SER A 470 18.75 5.44 -12.26
C SER A 470 19.00 4.61 -13.51
N LEU A 471 19.40 3.37 -13.32
CA LEU A 471 19.73 2.42 -14.38
C LEU A 471 19.11 1.07 -14.05
N ALA A 472 18.46 0.42 -15.04
CA ALA A 472 18.02 -0.97 -14.93
C ALA A 472 18.45 -1.78 -16.15
N PHE A 473 18.72 -3.04 -15.91
CA PHE A 473 19.07 -4.02 -16.92
C PHE A 473 18.44 -5.36 -16.56
N ASN A 474 17.69 -5.95 -17.50
CA ASN A 474 17.14 -7.30 -17.37
C ASN A 474 17.67 -8.16 -18.50
N PHE A 475 17.98 -9.40 -18.18
CA PHE A 475 18.41 -10.42 -19.12
C PHE A 475 17.58 -11.68 -18.90
N SER A 476 16.90 -12.15 -19.96
CA SER A 476 16.08 -13.35 -19.94
C SER A 476 16.56 -14.34 -20.98
N LYS A 477 16.62 -15.61 -20.62
CA LYS A 477 17.03 -16.68 -21.51
C LYS A 477 16.34 -18.00 -21.23
N SER A 478 15.70 -18.57 -22.24
CA SER A 478 15.28 -19.98 -22.21
C SER A 478 16.49 -20.91 -22.32
N LEU A 479 16.79 -21.63 -21.24
CA LEU A 479 17.88 -22.61 -21.21
C LEU A 479 17.53 -23.87 -21.99
N ASN A 480 16.25 -24.24 -21.99
CA ASN A 480 15.61 -25.30 -22.77
C ASN A 480 14.10 -25.07 -22.76
N ASP A 481 13.32 -25.99 -23.36
CA ASP A 481 11.85 -25.91 -23.48
C ASP A 481 11.10 -25.85 -22.13
N PHE A 482 11.77 -26.00 -20.99
CA PHE A 482 11.16 -26.11 -19.67
C PHE A 482 11.72 -25.15 -18.65
N ILE A 483 12.86 -24.53 -18.93
CA ILE A 483 13.62 -23.72 -17.94
C ILE A 483 13.95 -22.38 -18.55
N ASP A 484 13.44 -21.32 -17.89
CA ASP A 484 13.78 -19.94 -18.19
C ASP A 484 14.59 -19.34 -17.03
N LEU A 485 15.61 -18.57 -17.39
CA LEU A 485 16.50 -17.85 -16.49
C LEU A 485 16.32 -16.35 -16.71
N ASP A 486 16.04 -15.64 -15.63
CA ASP A 486 15.94 -14.19 -15.61
C ASP A 486 16.98 -13.62 -14.62
N ILE A 487 17.69 -12.58 -15.03
CA ILE A 487 18.66 -11.86 -14.20
C ILE A 487 18.34 -10.37 -14.33
N GLY A 488 18.02 -9.74 -13.21
CA GLY A 488 17.76 -8.32 -13.12
C GLY A 488 18.85 -7.60 -12.33
N PHE A 489 19.21 -6.42 -12.76
CA PHE A 489 20.05 -5.46 -12.03
C PHE A 489 19.45 -4.08 -12.12
N ALA A 490 19.35 -3.35 -11.00
CA ALA A 490 19.04 -1.94 -10.99
C ALA A 490 19.90 -1.18 -9.99
N SER A 491 20.27 0.04 -10.37
CA SER A 491 20.78 1.06 -9.47
C SER A 491 19.83 2.25 -9.53
N VAL A 492 19.08 2.49 -8.46
CA VAL A 492 17.99 3.48 -8.41
C VAL A 492 18.28 4.49 -7.33
N GLU A 493 18.20 5.77 -7.66
CA GLU A 493 18.31 6.87 -6.70
C GLU A 493 16.91 7.46 -6.42
N ARG A 494 16.62 7.76 -5.14
CA ARG A 494 15.38 8.37 -4.66
C ARG A 494 15.70 9.59 -3.79
N ALA A 495 15.14 10.74 -4.13
CA ALA A 495 15.19 11.91 -3.25
C ALA A 495 14.32 11.70 -2.00
N PRO A 496 14.69 12.28 -0.85
CA PRO A 496 13.84 12.27 0.34
C PRO A 496 12.46 12.89 0.07
N SER A 497 11.44 12.41 0.79
CA SER A 497 10.08 12.99 0.77
C SER A 497 9.99 14.26 1.63
N ALA A 498 8.86 14.98 1.55
CA ALA A 498 8.64 16.19 2.37
C ALA A 498 8.65 15.87 3.87
N VAL A 499 8.03 14.76 4.29
CA VAL A 499 8.02 14.29 5.70
C VAL A 499 9.44 14.03 6.20
N GLU A 500 10.22 13.27 5.41
CA GLU A 500 11.60 12.94 5.77
C GLU A 500 12.49 14.18 5.92
N LEU A 501 12.17 15.27 5.21
CA LEU A 501 12.94 16.52 5.25
C LEU A 501 12.45 17.52 6.29
N PHE A 502 11.12 17.72 6.43
CA PHE A 502 10.55 18.91 7.05
C PHE A 502 9.55 18.63 8.19
N MET A 503 9.28 17.37 8.53
CA MET A 503 8.42 17.03 9.66
C MET A 503 8.99 17.56 10.98
N ASN A 504 8.15 18.09 11.86
CA ASN A 504 8.53 18.46 13.22
C ASN A 504 7.27 18.66 14.04
N GLY A 505 6.79 17.60 14.68
CA GLY A 505 5.59 17.67 15.51
C GLY A 505 5.04 16.33 15.92
N ALA A 506 3.99 16.38 16.74
CA ALA A 506 3.27 15.24 17.24
C ALA A 506 2.51 14.53 16.10
N HIS A 507 2.70 13.23 15.98
CA HIS A 507 1.96 12.35 15.09
C HIS A 507 1.24 11.31 15.97
N LEU A 508 0.08 11.70 16.48
CA LEU A 508 -0.63 10.96 17.54
C LEU A 508 -1.03 9.57 17.09
N ALA A 509 -1.42 9.40 15.82
CA ALA A 509 -1.72 8.08 15.26
C ALA A 509 -0.53 7.09 15.31
N THR A 510 0.71 7.56 15.43
CA THR A 510 1.89 6.70 15.60
C THR A 510 2.41 6.67 17.03
N GLY A 511 1.88 7.52 17.93
CA GLY A 511 2.37 7.74 19.29
C GLY A 511 3.77 8.34 19.33
N ARG A 512 4.12 9.19 18.36
CA ARG A 512 5.47 9.73 18.19
C ARG A 512 5.48 11.24 18.00
N PHE A 513 6.53 11.88 18.50
CA PHE A 513 6.96 13.19 18.06
C PHE A 513 8.02 12.98 16.97
N GLU A 514 7.69 13.25 15.72
CA GLU A 514 8.53 12.92 14.57
C GLU A 514 9.31 14.14 14.07
N VAL A 515 10.63 13.98 13.87
CA VAL A 515 11.53 15.02 13.43
C VAL A 515 12.21 14.69 12.12
N GLY A 516 11.94 15.48 11.08
CA GLY A 516 12.58 15.41 9.78
C GLY A 516 14.01 15.92 9.81
N ASN A 517 14.73 15.68 8.72
CA ASN A 517 16.11 16.14 8.60
C ASN A 517 16.38 16.74 7.23
N ALA A 518 16.44 18.05 7.17
CA ALA A 518 16.72 18.79 5.94
C ALA A 518 18.14 18.53 5.35
N ASN A 519 19.01 17.77 6.01
CA ASN A 519 20.35 17.44 5.52
C ASN A 519 20.43 16.03 4.90
N LEU A 520 19.32 15.32 4.73
CA LEU A 520 19.27 14.04 4.08
C LEU A 520 19.74 14.15 2.61
N ASN A 521 20.41 13.09 2.15
CA ASN A 521 20.81 12.90 0.77
C ASN A 521 19.85 11.90 0.09
N SER A 522 19.90 11.82 -1.23
CA SER A 522 19.20 10.75 -1.96
C SER A 522 19.64 9.38 -1.47
N GLU A 523 18.68 8.47 -1.30
CA GLU A 523 18.96 7.04 -1.17
C GLU A 523 19.43 6.49 -2.50
N LYS A 524 20.28 5.47 -2.45
CA LYS A 524 20.70 4.73 -3.63
C LYS A 524 20.62 3.24 -3.39
N SER A 525 19.69 2.60 -4.07
CA SER A 525 19.48 1.15 -4.04
C SER A 525 20.22 0.49 -5.19
N ASN A 526 20.99 -0.54 -4.89
CA ASN A 526 21.62 -1.43 -5.87
C ASN A 526 21.02 -2.82 -5.70
N ASN A 527 20.09 -3.15 -6.56
CA ASN A 527 19.30 -4.39 -6.50
C ASN A 527 19.78 -5.38 -7.56
N ILE A 528 19.89 -6.64 -7.18
CA ILE A 528 20.12 -7.77 -8.08
C ILE A 528 19.14 -8.89 -7.81
N ASP A 529 18.47 -9.36 -8.87
CA ASP A 529 17.55 -10.49 -8.83
C ASP A 529 18.05 -11.62 -9.72
N PHE A 530 17.85 -12.83 -9.25
CA PHE A 530 18.07 -14.04 -10.02
C PHE A 530 16.85 -14.94 -9.90
N THR A 531 16.16 -15.17 -11.02
CA THR A 531 14.94 -15.98 -11.07
C THR A 531 15.14 -17.18 -12.00
N LEU A 532 14.69 -18.33 -11.56
CA LEU A 532 14.64 -19.55 -12.34
C LEU A 532 13.19 -20.04 -12.42
N ASN A 533 12.64 -20.09 -13.63
CA ASN A 533 11.31 -20.58 -13.90
C ASN A 533 11.39 -21.98 -14.54
N PHE A 534 10.55 -22.89 -14.07
CA PHE A 534 10.41 -24.23 -14.60
C PHE A 534 8.96 -24.51 -14.96
N ASN A 535 8.69 -24.80 -16.23
CA ASN A 535 7.38 -25.13 -16.74
C ASN A 535 7.44 -26.44 -17.51
N TYR A 536 6.73 -27.47 -17.03
CA TYR A 536 6.67 -28.75 -17.69
C TYR A 536 5.26 -29.34 -17.61
N ASP A 537 4.59 -29.43 -18.75
CA ASP A 537 3.21 -29.89 -18.86
C ASP A 537 2.30 -29.01 -17.97
N ASN A 538 1.72 -29.58 -16.94
CA ASN A 538 0.85 -28.87 -15.99
C ASN A 538 1.56 -28.47 -14.68
N PHE A 539 2.84 -28.73 -14.56
CA PHE A 539 3.65 -28.36 -13.40
C PHE A 539 4.42 -27.07 -13.67
N PHE A 540 4.34 -26.15 -12.73
CA PHE A 540 5.16 -24.93 -12.74
C PHE A 540 5.94 -24.79 -11.43
N ALA A 541 7.09 -24.17 -11.49
CA ALA A 541 7.84 -23.75 -10.33
C ALA A 541 8.64 -22.48 -10.67
N SER A 542 8.76 -21.60 -9.71
CA SER A 542 9.59 -20.40 -9.77
C SER A 542 10.40 -20.25 -8.49
N ALA A 543 11.64 -19.83 -8.61
CA ALA A 543 12.48 -19.50 -7.47
C ALA A 543 13.26 -18.22 -7.78
N THR A 544 13.06 -17.21 -6.96
CA THR A 544 13.78 -15.94 -7.01
C THR A 544 14.62 -15.77 -5.76
N VAL A 545 15.88 -15.37 -5.93
CA VAL A 545 16.71 -14.84 -4.86
C VAL A 545 17.08 -13.41 -5.21
N PHE A 546 17.10 -12.54 -4.21
CA PHE A 546 17.43 -11.13 -4.43
C PHE A 546 18.29 -10.59 -3.29
N ASN A 547 19.08 -9.59 -3.64
CA ASN A 547 19.82 -8.78 -2.69
C ASN A 547 19.66 -7.31 -3.11
N ASN A 548 19.48 -6.44 -2.15
CA ASN A 548 19.32 -5.01 -2.34
C ASN A 548 20.18 -4.25 -1.33
N ASP A 549 21.31 -3.71 -1.77
CA ASP A 549 22.16 -2.80 -1.00
C ASP A 549 21.66 -1.37 -1.15
N VAL A 550 21.32 -0.71 -0.07
CA VAL A 550 20.82 0.66 -0.06
C VAL A 550 21.79 1.58 0.68
N ASP A 551 22.50 2.41 -0.08
CA ASP A 551 23.32 3.50 0.46
C ASP A 551 22.39 4.62 0.97
N ASN A 552 22.68 5.19 2.14
CA ASN A 552 21.90 6.26 2.76
C ASN A 552 20.42 5.91 2.97
N TYR A 553 20.08 4.68 3.35
CA TYR A 553 18.70 4.27 3.66
C TYR A 553 18.11 5.18 4.74
N ILE A 554 16.99 5.83 4.42
CA ILE A 554 16.27 6.74 5.33
C ILE A 554 15.31 5.94 6.19
N TYR A 555 15.37 6.12 7.50
CA TYR A 555 14.48 5.43 8.43
C TYR A 555 14.13 6.32 9.61
N LEU A 556 12.95 6.09 10.16
CA LEU A 556 12.51 6.70 11.41
C LEU A 556 13.09 5.89 12.58
N LYS A 557 13.96 6.52 13.38
CA LYS A 557 14.58 5.93 14.57
C LYS A 557 13.88 6.44 15.81
N ASP A 558 13.25 5.54 16.54
CA ASP A 558 12.71 5.84 17.86
C ASP A 558 13.86 6.03 18.85
N GLU A 559 13.75 7.01 19.75
CA GLU A 559 14.67 7.20 20.88
C GLU A 559 14.55 6.02 21.84
N THR A 560 15.66 5.59 22.41
CA THR A 560 15.66 4.51 23.39
C THR A 560 15.47 5.09 24.80
N GLU A 561 15.00 4.27 25.76
CA GLU A 561 14.85 4.68 27.17
C GLU A 561 16.14 5.29 27.75
N GLU A 562 17.32 4.72 27.40
CA GLU A 562 18.61 5.26 27.83
C GLU A 562 18.91 6.66 27.20
N GLU A 563 18.54 6.85 25.94
CA GLU A 563 18.70 8.13 25.24
C GLU A 563 17.71 9.18 25.79
N HIS A 564 16.51 8.77 26.13
CA HIS A 564 15.49 9.61 26.76
C HIS A 564 15.93 10.07 28.17
N GLU A 565 16.40 9.17 29.04
CA GLU A 565 16.94 9.51 30.36
C GLU A 565 18.13 10.48 30.28
N GLU A 566 19.05 10.33 29.27
CA GLU A 566 20.17 11.25 29.07
C GLU A 566 19.71 12.65 28.59
N HIS A 567 18.57 12.72 27.89
CA HIS A 567 17.96 13.98 27.43
C HIS A 567 17.36 14.73 28.61
N ASP A 568 16.58 14.07 29.46
CA ASP A 568 15.93 14.65 30.63
C ASP A 568 16.93 15.14 31.69
N GLU A 569 18.06 14.41 31.90
CA GLU A 569 19.11 14.85 32.84
C GLU A 569 19.82 16.16 32.41
N ASN A 570 19.73 16.55 31.13
CA ASN A 570 20.37 17.77 30.61
C ASN A 570 19.46 19.00 30.66
N HIS A 571 18.15 18.82 30.82
CA HIS A 571 17.19 19.90 30.98
C HIS A 571 16.89 20.15 32.47
N GLU A 572 17.50 21.17 33.07
CA GLU A 572 17.20 21.62 34.43
C GLU A 572 15.80 22.28 34.41
N GLU A 573 14.81 21.62 35.05
CA GLU A 573 13.43 22.04 35.33
C GLU A 573 12.41 21.86 34.16
N GLY A 574 11.86 20.64 34.03
CA GLY A 574 10.41 20.40 33.99
C GLY A 574 9.59 20.99 32.85
N HIS A 575 9.93 20.76 31.58
CA HIS A 575 8.96 20.71 30.50
C HIS A 575 9.33 19.51 29.60
N ASP A 576 8.47 18.52 29.53
CA ASP A 576 8.55 17.46 28.53
C ASP A 576 8.17 18.09 27.18
N GLU A 577 9.19 18.41 26.35
CA GLU A 577 8.98 19.02 25.02
C GLU A 577 8.16 18.11 24.08
N HIS A 578 7.92 16.86 24.44
CA HIS A 578 7.32 15.84 23.57
C HIS A 578 5.99 15.31 24.10
N ALA A 579 5.44 15.89 25.18
CA ALA A 579 4.12 15.57 25.73
C ALA A 579 3.87 14.07 25.93
N GLY A 580 4.87 13.30 26.42
CA GLY A 580 4.78 11.86 26.63
C GLY A 580 4.88 10.99 25.36
N LEU A 581 5.09 11.58 24.19
CA LEU A 581 5.27 10.85 22.94
C LEU A 581 6.72 10.36 22.76
N ILE A 582 6.90 9.26 22.05
CA ILE A 582 8.23 8.74 21.69
C ILE A 582 8.89 9.69 20.69
N LEU A 583 10.04 10.31 21.05
CA LEU A 583 10.81 11.09 20.09
C LEU A 583 11.37 10.18 18.98
N ALA A 584 11.10 10.52 17.73
CA ALA A 584 11.52 9.74 16.57
C ALA A 584 12.15 10.64 15.49
N ASN A 585 13.37 10.32 15.09
CA ASN A 585 14.17 11.13 14.17
C ASN A 585 14.37 10.43 12.83
N TYR A 586 14.21 11.16 11.71
CA TYR A 586 14.59 10.69 10.39
C TYR A 586 16.11 10.72 10.21
N LEU A 587 16.70 9.55 10.11
CA LEU A 587 18.15 9.35 9.98
C LEU A 587 18.49 8.60 8.70
N GLN A 588 19.79 8.59 8.35
CA GLN A 588 20.34 7.82 7.25
C GLN A 588 21.43 6.85 7.70
N GLN A 589 21.35 5.62 7.21
CA GLN A 589 22.38 4.61 7.40
C GLN A 589 22.31 3.62 6.23
N ASP A 590 23.46 3.09 5.78
CA ASP A 590 23.46 2.05 4.76
C ASP A 590 22.78 0.79 5.30
N ALA A 591 22.02 0.12 4.45
CA ALA A 591 21.23 -1.05 4.79
C ALA A 591 21.30 -2.11 3.69
N GLU A 592 21.18 -3.37 4.06
CA GLU A 592 21.16 -4.52 3.17
C GLU A 592 19.90 -5.34 3.39
N PHE A 593 19.24 -5.72 2.29
CA PHE A 593 18.06 -6.56 2.28
C PHE A 593 18.31 -7.79 1.43
N ASP A 594 18.19 -8.97 2.04
CA ASP A 594 18.30 -10.26 1.37
C ASP A 594 17.01 -11.03 1.47
N GLY A 595 16.66 -11.75 0.41
CA GLY A 595 15.45 -12.57 0.47
C GLY A 595 15.32 -13.58 -0.64
N TYR A 596 14.32 -14.42 -0.50
CA TYR A 596 13.93 -15.35 -1.54
C TYR A 596 12.42 -15.53 -1.63
N GLU A 597 11.96 -15.88 -2.82
CA GLU A 597 10.58 -16.22 -3.14
C GLU A 597 10.57 -17.54 -3.91
N ILE A 598 9.81 -18.50 -3.44
CA ILE A 598 9.67 -19.81 -4.09
C ILE A 598 8.21 -20.11 -4.28
N GLU A 599 7.82 -20.49 -5.48
CA GLU A 599 6.49 -20.99 -5.76
C GLU A 599 6.57 -22.28 -6.59
N PHE A 600 5.69 -23.22 -6.36
CA PHE A 600 5.47 -24.33 -7.25
C PHE A 600 4.01 -24.81 -7.19
N GLY A 601 3.54 -25.36 -8.29
CA GLY A 601 2.18 -25.86 -8.37
C GLY A 601 1.98 -26.83 -9.52
N ASN A 602 0.79 -27.40 -9.55
CA ASN A 602 0.39 -28.33 -10.59
C ASN A 602 -1.12 -28.25 -10.82
N THR A 603 -1.52 -28.36 -12.09
CA THR A 603 -2.91 -28.43 -12.50
C THR A 603 -3.25 -29.85 -12.95
N ILE A 604 -4.29 -30.42 -12.39
CA ILE A 604 -4.76 -31.76 -12.74
C ILE A 604 -6.25 -31.74 -13.09
N MET A 605 -6.65 -32.65 -13.99
CA MET A 605 -8.05 -32.87 -14.29
C MET A 605 -8.69 -33.74 -13.20
N LEU A 606 -9.67 -33.22 -12.48
CA LEU A 606 -10.41 -33.95 -11.44
C LEU A 606 -11.92 -33.78 -11.65
N LEU A 607 -12.66 -34.90 -11.75
CA LEU A 607 -14.13 -34.91 -11.92
C LEU A 607 -14.62 -34.04 -13.09
N SER A 608 -13.87 -34.00 -14.19
CA SER A 608 -14.09 -33.20 -15.39
C SER A 608 -13.97 -31.67 -15.13
N GLY A 609 -13.30 -31.28 -14.10
CA GLY A 609 -12.87 -29.90 -13.81
C GLY A 609 -11.36 -29.85 -13.62
N GLU A 610 -10.82 -28.65 -13.57
CA GLU A 610 -9.40 -28.38 -13.34
C GLU A 610 -9.17 -28.10 -11.85
N LEU A 611 -8.23 -28.82 -11.26
CA LEU A 611 -7.76 -28.58 -9.90
C LEU A 611 -6.31 -28.13 -9.95
N THR A 612 -6.08 -26.89 -9.59
CA THR A 612 -4.73 -26.31 -9.39
C THR A 612 -4.43 -26.26 -7.91
N PHE A 613 -3.29 -26.78 -7.52
CA PHE A 613 -2.72 -26.52 -6.20
C PHE A 613 -1.39 -25.80 -6.36
N SER A 614 -1.10 -24.85 -5.49
CA SER A 614 0.22 -24.22 -5.40
C SER A 614 0.66 -24.06 -3.96
N PHE A 615 1.96 -23.99 -3.80
CA PHE A 615 2.64 -23.63 -2.57
C PHE A 615 3.60 -22.50 -2.89
N GLY A 616 3.58 -21.46 -2.06
CA GLY A 616 4.52 -20.35 -2.09
C GLY A 616 5.18 -20.14 -0.74
N ARG A 617 6.43 -19.70 -0.74
CA ARG A 617 7.15 -19.22 0.43
C ARG A 617 7.94 -17.98 0.07
N ASP A 618 7.86 -16.97 0.91
CA ASP A 618 8.75 -15.82 0.89
C ASP A 618 9.43 -15.65 2.26
N ASP A 619 10.64 -15.08 2.21
CA ASP A 619 11.44 -14.79 3.38
C ASP A 619 12.34 -13.59 3.09
N LEU A 620 12.41 -12.67 4.01
CA LEU A 620 13.17 -11.42 3.87
C LEU A 620 13.89 -11.13 5.18
N SER A 621 15.15 -10.76 5.09
CA SER A 621 15.92 -10.16 6.17
C SER A 621 16.42 -8.77 5.78
N GLY A 622 16.59 -7.89 6.77
CA GLY A 622 17.13 -6.55 6.56
C GLY A 622 17.97 -6.13 7.76
N GLU A 623 19.19 -5.70 7.49
CA GLU A 623 20.13 -5.28 8.52
C GLU A 623 20.79 -3.95 8.15
N PHE A 624 21.07 -3.13 9.15
CA PHE A 624 21.88 -1.95 8.98
C PHE A 624 23.36 -2.31 8.92
N SER A 625 24.14 -1.64 8.09
CA SER A 625 25.59 -1.88 7.92
C SER A 625 26.42 -1.70 9.20
N ARG A 626 25.90 -0.92 10.19
CA ARG A 626 26.51 -0.74 11.51
C ARG A 626 25.98 -1.71 12.57
N GLY A 627 25.12 -2.64 12.17
CA GLY A 627 24.44 -3.61 13.01
C GLY A 627 23.05 -3.12 13.46
N GLY A 628 22.20 -4.08 13.82
CA GLY A 628 20.79 -3.91 14.16
C GLY A 628 19.89 -4.23 12.98
N ASN A 629 18.69 -4.74 13.29
CA ASN A 629 17.70 -5.09 12.30
C ASN A 629 16.94 -3.83 11.84
N ILE A 630 16.47 -3.85 10.59
CA ILE A 630 15.57 -2.84 10.07
C ILE A 630 14.19 -3.05 10.69
N PRO A 631 13.56 -1.99 11.23
CA PRO A 631 12.27 -2.13 11.91
C PRO A 631 11.13 -2.46 10.94
N ARG A 632 10.06 -3.08 11.46
CA ARG A 632 8.79 -3.35 10.78
C ARG A 632 8.87 -4.25 9.55
N LEU A 633 9.88 -5.13 9.49
CA LEU A 633 9.97 -6.16 8.45
C LEU A 633 9.08 -7.36 8.78
N ASN A 634 8.24 -7.73 7.82
CA ASN A 634 7.36 -8.88 7.97
C ASN A 634 8.13 -10.20 8.00
N PRO A 635 7.69 -11.17 8.83
CA PRO A 635 8.31 -12.49 8.92
C PRO A 635 8.03 -13.35 7.67
N ALA A 636 8.78 -14.44 7.55
CA ALA A 636 8.58 -15.44 6.51
C ALA A 636 7.16 -16.03 6.53
N ARG A 637 6.64 -16.34 5.33
CA ARG A 637 5.29 -16.88 5.14
C ARG A 637 5.29 -18.12 4.25
N ASN A 638 4.38 -19.05 4.58
CA ASN A 638 4.03 -20.18 3.72
C ASN A 638 2.58 -19.99 3.23
N ILE A 639 2.36 -20.03 1.93
CA ILE A 639 1.04 -19.81 1.32
C ILE A 639 0.65 -21.05 0.51
N PHE A 640 -0.47 -21.67 0.87
CA PHE A 640 -1.02 -22.84 0.18
C PHE A 640 -2.32 -22.44 -0.50
N LYS A 641 -2.40 -22.59 -1.81
CA LYS A 641 -3.60 -22.29 -2.59
C LYS A 641 -4.12 -23.54 -3.27
N LEU A 642 -5.44 -23.67 -3.30
CA LEU A 642 -6.14 -24.69 -4.06
C LEU A 642 -7.30 -24.03 -4.79
N LYS A 643 -7.30 -24.11 -6.11
CA LYS A 643 -8.36 -23.58 -6.98
C LYS A 643 -8.94 -24.73 -7.80
N TYR A 644 -10.23 -24.95 -7.69
CA TYR A 644 -10.97 -25.92 -8.50
C TYR A 644 -11.94 -25.16 -9.39
N PHE A 645 -11.85 -25.42 -10.68
CA PHE A 645 -12.74 -24.84 -11.68
C PHE A 645 -13.46 -25.94 -12.47
N LYS A 646 -14.77 -25.82 -12.60
CA LYS A 646 -15.56 -26.72 -13.42
C LYS A 646 -16.79 -26.01 -13.97
N ASP A 647 -16.95 -26.06 -15.29
CA ASP A 647 -18.03 -25.35 -16.00
C ASP A 647 -18.05 -23.86 -15.56
N ASP A 648 -19.14 -23.42 -14.98
CA ASP A 648 -19.31 -22.03 -14.46
C ASP A 648 -19.13 -21.93 -12.93
N MET A 649 -18.43 -22.88 -12.30
CA MET A 649 -18.23 -22.91 -10.85
C MET A 649 -16.73 -22.92 -10.52
N SER A 650 -16.34 -22.08 -9.59
CA SER A 650 -14.99 -22.11 -9.01
C SER A 650 -15.04 -22.23 -7.49
N ILE A 651 -14.07 -22.94 -6.93
CA ILE A 651 -13.81 -23.03 -5.48
C ILE A 651 -12.36 -22.63 -5.26
N GLY A 652 -12.13 -21.65 -4.42
CA GLY A 652 -10.80 -21.25 -3.98
C GLY A 652 -10.62 -21.53 -2.49
N LEU A 653 -9.47 -22.08 -2.12
CA LEU A 653 -9.02 -22.21 -0.73
C LEU A 653 -7.63 -21.62 -0.62
N ASN A 654 -7.40 -20.82 0.39
CA ASN A 654 -6.11 -20.21 0.70
C ASN A 654 -5.79 -20.41 2.18
N PHE A 655 -4.65 -21.02 2.46
CA PHE A 655 -4.12 -21.16 3.81
C PHE A 655 -2.76 -20.51 3.88
N LYS A 656 -2.62 -19.53 4.77
CA LYS A 656 -1.39 -18.78 5.00
C LYS A 656 -0.91 -19.04 6.43
N ASP A 657 0.35 -19.45 6.55
CA ASP A 657 1.05 -19.68 7.81
C ASP A 657 2.20 -18.68 7.90
N VAL A 658 2.07 -17.74 8.82
CA VAL A 658 3.02 -16.64 9.05
C VAL A 658 3.87 -16.96 10.25
N GLU A 659 5.19 -16.91 10.11
CA GLU A 659 6.11 -17.24 11.17
C GLU A 659 6.15 -16.12 12.24
N LYS A 660 6.66 -16.44 13.42
CA LYS A 660 6.90 -15.46 14.47
C LYS A 660 8.03 -14.52 14.06
N GLN A 661 7.85 -13.18 14.26
CA GLN A 661 8.93 -12.24 14.05
C GLN A 661 9.74 -12.04 15.33
N ASN A 662 11.01 -12.45 15.30
CA ASN A 662 11.97 -12.30 16.40
C ASN A 662 13.10 -11.31 16.05
N ASP A 663 13.34 -11.03 14.76
CA ASP A 663 14.38 -10.13 14.28
C ASP A 663 13.80 -8.70 14.19
N ILE A 664 13.63 -8.11 15.38
CA ILE A 664 12.98 -6.81 15.57
C ILE A 664 13.99 -5.66 15.54
N GLY A 665 13.54 -4.47 15.14
CA GLY A 665 14.28 -3.22 15.29
C GLY A 665 14.35 -2.74 16.75
N ALA A 666 15.01 -1.62 16.98
CA ALA A 666 15.01 -0.97 18.29
C ALA A 666 13.59 -0.52 18.66
N ASN A 667 13.21 -0.65 19.93
CA ASN A 667 11.89 -0.30 20.48
C ASN A 667 10.70 -0.99 19.81
N GLU A 668 10.91 -2.17 19.24
CA GLU A 668 9.83 -2.98 18.68
C GLU A 668 9.49 -4.18 19.55
N ILE A 669 8.23 -4.57 19.53
CA ILE A 669 7.77 -5.80 20.16
C ILE A 669 7.84 -6.99 19.20
N VAL A 670 8.15 -8.15 19.74
CA VAL A 670 8.04 -9.42 19.02
C VAL A 670 6.58 -9.76 18.75
N THR A 671 6.22 -10.08 17.52
CA THR A 671 4.86 -10.53 17.18
C THR A 671 4.79 -12.04 17.03
N PRO A 672 3.75 -12.70 17.57
CA PRO A 672 3.54 -14.13 17.38
C PRO A 672 3.25 -14.45 15.91
N GLY A 673 3.57 -15.66 15.48
CA GLY A 673 3.10 -16.18 14.20
C GLY A 673 1.61 -16.51 14.25
N TYR A 674 0.96 -16.59 13.08
CA TYR A 674 -0.47 -16.86 12.98
C TYR A 674 -0.83 -17.66 11.71
N GLN A 675 -2.03 -18.23 11.70
CA GLN A 675 -2.54 -19.03 10.58
C GLN A 675 -3.88 -18.48 10.10
N MET A 676 -3.95 -18.11 8.81
CA MET A 676 -5.17 -17.64 8.17
C MET A 676 -5.72 -18.68 7.19
N PHE A 677 -7.01 -18.96 7.26
CA PHE A 677 -7.69 -19.81 6.31
C PHE A 677 -8.85 -19.06 5.66
N ASN A 678 -8.78 -18.90 4.33
CA ASN A 678 -9.78 -18.22 3.52
C ASN A 678 -10.36 -19.21 2.49
N ALA A 679 -11.63 -19.02 2.15
CA ALA A 679 -12.30 -19.85 1.16
C ALA A 679 -13.30 -19.02 0.35
N ASN A 680 -13.46 -19.32 -0.94
CA ASN A 680 -14.53 -18.78 -1.76
C ASN A 680 -15.17 -19.85 -2.65
N LEU A 681 -16.44 -19.62 -2.95
CA LEU A 681 -17.23 -20.42 -3.90
C LEU A 681 -17.96 -19.46 -4.83
N THR A 682 -17.63 -19.54 -6.10
CA THR A 682 -18.25 -18.69 -7.14
C THR A 682 -19.04 -19.57 -8.12
N LYS A 683 -20.22 -19.11 -8.51
CA LYS A 683 -21.07 -19.73 -9.53
C LYS A 683 -21.59 -18.67 -10.49
N SER A 684 -21.22 -18.80 -11.76
CA SER A 684 -21.81 -18.00 -12.84
C SER A 684 -23.05 -18.71 -13.41
N ILE A 685 -24.06 -17.92 -13.72
CA ILE A 685 -25.35 -18.36 -14.27
C ILE A 685 -25.63 -17.52 -15.52
N ASN A 686 -25.51 -18.16 -16.68
CA ASN A 686 -25.82 -17.50 -17.94
C ASN A 686 -27.35 -17.37 -18.09
N LEU A 687 -27.84 -16.14 -18.22
CA LEU A 687 -29.25 -15.79 -18.39
C LEU A 687 -29.65 -15.61 -19.86
N GLY A 688 -28.84 -16.12 -20.77
CA GLY A 688 -29.03 -16.01 -22.21
C GLY A 688 -28.82 -14.57 -22.69
N ASN A 689 -29.76 -14.04 -23.49
CA ASN A 689 -29.65 -12.67 -24.01
C ASN A 689 -29.79 -11.57 -22.93
N GLU A 690 -30.11 -11.93 -21.69
CA GLU A 690 -30.30 -10.97 -20.59
C GLU A 690 -29.02 -10.73 -19.81
N GLY A 691 -27.96 -11.53 -20.04
CA GLY A 691 -26.66 -11.36 -19.42
C GLY A 691 -26.19 -12.53 -18.58
N GLU A 692 -25.37 -12.27 -17.60
CA GLU A 692 -24.77 -13.26 -16.68
C GLU A 692 -24.92 -12.77 -15.23
N LEU A 693 -25.28 -13.70 -14.34
CA LEU A 693 -25.30 -13.47 -12.89
C LEU A 693 -24.19 -14.31 -12.25
N THR A 694 -23.25 -13.68 -11.58
CA THR A 694 -22.21 -14.34 -10.78
C THR A 694 -22.55 -14.19 -9.30
N LEU A 695 -22.61 -15.35 -8.61
CA LEU A 695 -22.83 -15.44 -7.17
C LEU A 695 -21.53 -15.91 -6.52
N THR A 696 -21.02 -15.16 -5.55
CA THR A 696 -19.85 -15.54 -4.77
C THR A 696 -20.21 -15.59 -3.28
N PHE A 697 -19.91 -16.71 -2.64
CA PHE A 697 -19.86 -16.85 -1.20
C PHE A 697 -18.40 -16.89 -0.79
N PHE A 698 -18.00 -16.07 0.18
CA PHE A 698 -16.61 -16.02 0.68
C PHE A 698 -16.56 -16.11 2.21
N GLY A 699 -15.43 -16.57 2.71
CA GLY A 699 -15.09 -16.54 4.12
C GLY A 699 -13.62 -16.23 4.33
N ASN A 700 -13.32 -15.28 5.21
CA ASN A 700 -11.96 -14.90 5.58
C ASN A 700 -11.74 -15.19 7.07
N ASN A 701 -10.48 -15.45 7.43
CA ASN A 701 -10.10 -15.84 8.79
C ASN A 701 -11.05 -16.91 9.39
N LEU A 702 -11.33 -17.97 8.64
CA LEU A 702 -12.29 -19.01 9.06
C LEU A 702 -11.87 -19.76 10.33
N LEU A 703 -10.59 -19.66 10.72
CA LEU A 703 -10.07 -20.20 11.97
C LEU A 703 -10.37 -19.31 13.17
N ASP A 704 -10.76 -18.05 12.95
CA ASP A 704 -10.93 -17.03 13.99
C ASP A 704 -9.64 -16.78 14.77
N GLU A 705 -8.54 -16.75 14.02
CA GLU A 705 -7.20 -16.61 14.57
C GLU A 705 -6.93 -15.15 14.93
N LEU A 706 -6.38 -14.94 16.12
CA LEU A 706 -5.84 -13.63 16.50
C LEU A 706 -4.53 -13.38 15.77
N ALA A 707 -4.55 -12.47 14.82
CA ALA A 707 -3.40 -12.14 13.97
C ALA A 707 -3.02 -10.67 14.12
N ARG A 708 -1.71 -10.41 14.09
CA ARG A 708 -1.13 -9.06 14.14
C ARG A 708 -0.12 -8.89 13.03
N ASN A 709 -0.22 -7.78 12.33
CA ASN A 709 0.73 -7.46 11.27
C ASN A 709 1.97 -6.80 11.86
N HIS A 710 3.14 -7.43 11.70
CA HIS A 710 4.39 -6.92 12.27
C HIS A 710 4.79 -5.55 11.72
N SER A 711 4.43 -5.25 10.48
CA SER A 711 4.73 -3.96 9.84
C SER A 711 3.91 -2.77 10.36
N SER A 712 2.82 -3.02 11.11
CA SER A 712 2.03 -1.94 11.72
C SER A 712 2.80 -1.21 12.81
N PHE A 713 2.67 0.12 12.86
CA PHE A 713 3.19 0.95 13.97
C PHE A 713 2.46 0.66 15.28
N VAL A 714 1.18 0.35 15.19
CA VAL A 714 0.26 0.09 16.31
C VAL A 714 -0.07 -1.40 16.47
N LYS A 715 0.89 -2.27 16.16
CA LYS A 715 0.71 -3.74 16.16
C LYS A 715 0.26 -4.33 17.49
N SER A 716 0.50 -3.65 18.62
CA SER A 716 0.04 -4.04 19.94
C SER A 716 -1.45 -3.79 20.12
N GLN A 717 -2.00 -2.73 19.55
CA GLN A 717 -3.35 -2.25 19.74
C GLN A 717 -4.32 -2.69 18.62
N VAL A 718 -3.84 -2.74 17.37
CA VAL A 718 -4.68 -3.01 16.20
C VAL A 718 -4.44 -4.41 15.64
N PRO A 719 -5.28 -5.41 16.01
CA PRO A 719 -5.26 -6.75 15.42
C PRO A 719 -5.94 -6.76 14.05
N LEU A 720 -5.68 -7.82 13.27
CA LEU A 720 -6.42 -8.07 12.03
C LEU A 720 -7.86 -8.54 12.32
N PRO A 721 -8.81 -8.32 11.39
CA PRO A 721 -10.21 -8.70 11.57
C PRO A 721 -10.40 -10.19 11.89
N GLY A 722 -11.35 -10.49 12.77
CA GLY A 722 -11.80 -11.84 13.09
C GLY A 722 -12.49 -12.55 11.93
N ARG A 723 -13.24 -13.60 12.22
CA ARG A 723 -13.91 -14.43 11.20
C ARG A 723 -14.96 -13.66 10.42
N ASN A 724 -14.86 -13.69 9.09
CA ASN A 724 -15.78 -13.05 8.16
C ASN A 724 -16.46 -14.05 7.21
N TYR A 725 -17.74 -13.82 6.96
CA TYR A 725 -18.52 -14.48 5.90
C TYR A 725 -19.22 -13.42 5.06
N GLY A 726 -19.29 -13.61 3.76
CA GLY A 726 -19.99 -12.67 2.92
C GLY A 726 -20.54 -13.27 1.63
N LEU A 727 -21.37 -12.47 0.99
CA LEU A 727 -22.03 -12.79 -0.28
C LEU A 727 -21.82 -11.63 -1.26
N LYS A 728 -21.52 -11.98 -2.52
CA LYS A 728 -21.52 -11.04 -3.65
C LYS A 728 -22.48 -11.48 -4.73
N PHE A 729 -23.12 -10.52 -5.35
CA PHE A 729 -23.97 -10.66 -6.53
C PHE A 729 -23.45 -9.71 -7.60
N ASN A 730 -22.91 -10.25 -8.68
CA ASN A 730 -22.47 -9.47 -9.83
C ASN A 730 -23.35 -9.78 -11.03
N PHE A 731 -24.05 -8.80 -11.53
CA PHE A 731 -24.91 -8.91 -12.70
C PHE A 731 -24.27 -8.17 -13.87
N LYS A 732 -24.05 -8.88 -14.99
CA LYS A 732 -23.44 -8.36 -16.21
C LYS A 732 -24.45 -8.43 -17.36
N PHE A 733 -24.71 -7.30 -18.01
CA PHE A 733 -25.54 -7.16 -19.21
C PHE A 733 -24.67 -6.80 -20.41
N ASN A 734 -24.95 -7.37 -21.59
CA ASN A 734 -24.26 -7.08 -22.84
C ASN A 734 -25.08 -6.16 -23.75
#